data_bd649a9bf5962ad3f53a28900be8ce98
#
_entry.id   bd649a9bf5962ad3f53a28900be8ce98
#
_cell.length_a   1.000
_cell.length_b   1.000
_cell.length_c   1.000
_cell.angle_alpha   90.00
_cell.angle_beta   90.00
_cell.angle_gamma   90.00
#
_symmetry.space_group_name_H-M   'P 1'
#
loop_
_entity.id
_entity.type
_entity.pdbx_description
1 polymer ?
#
loop_
_entity_poly.entity_id
_entity_poly.type
_entity_poly.pdbx_seq_one_letter_code
_entity_poly.pdbx_strand_id
1 'polypeptide(L)'
;MEKEVEIIYEIENAKRISFEQSFQIVSYCTQLLSKHSTEAELLARKIVIHVLNNWENVDNNAYEVLADLIETLGFYPYIQKNSSDLKIKTFADDVRMSYFKSDFLENTYLHKEQKKISNYLLSGKNIIASAPISFGKSLLIEEVVASRKYKNIVIIQPTLALLDETRLKLKKYAEDYKIIVRTSQPYSKEKRNLFLLTAERVMEYEPLPHIDFLIIDEFYKLSLRRKDERADTLNNAFLKIVNRFHPKFYFLGPNIDGITDGFAEKYDAVFYKSDFSLVDCNVIDKSELIDWNKSDKQIDKEKIEILCELLSELRNEQTLIYCSTPARARRIAKMYLEYLKIKGQEKANLLPLVEWIEKNISPEWSLAEELQYGIAIHDGSLQKHIGASIIKYFNEGRLSCIFCTSTIIEGVNTSAKNVILFDEKKGGHPIDFFDYSNIKGRSGRMMEHYVGRIFNFCHVPAQRSIVIDIPFYEQNPELLTNEILINIEKNDVKQDVKSRYDQINALPSDLLNIIRQNGVSVNGQIRIYNKLVGDTKSKEALKNIQWSQLPTWDQMYYVLELAEENLFNFESKRGVYSVKQLARYLNMYRTKKNIIDIVEDIYRSRIETVKKLTDERRTRYYDEAVETAFHIYRHWFQFTVPKAFRVVDSIQRLICEKRNIKSGSYSFFVQQLENDFIRENLSILVEFGIPSNAVRRLEKIIPAYLSEDEVVDFIKKNRSKIKKYLLLYESERLEQCI
;
A
#
# COMPACT_ATOMS: atom_id res chain seq x y z
N MET A 1 -25.40 26.32 -9.32
CA MET A 1 -24.56 26.26 -8.10
C MET A 1 -25.30 26.70 -6.83
N GLU A 2 -25.95 27.85 -6.79
CA GLU A 2 -26.68 28.29 -5.56
C GLU A 2 -27.85 27.36 -5.19
N LYS A 3 -28.65 26.94 -6.15
CA LYS A 3 -29.83 26.08 -5.91
C LYS A 3 -29.46 24.66 -5.47
N GLU A 4 -28.38 24.08 -5.94
CA GLU A 4 -27.90 22.76 -5.54
C GLU A 4 -27.39 22.77 -4.09
N VAL A 5 -26.68 23.82 -3.70
CA VAL A 5 -26.19 24.01 -2.34
C VAL A 5 -27.38 24.15 -1.37
N GLU A 6 -28.41 24.88 -1.78
CA GLU A 6 -29.67 25.05 -1.01
C GLU A 6 -30.38 23.69 -0.82
N ILE A 7 -30.56 22.92 -1.90
CA ILE A 7 -31.21 21.60 -1.84
C ILE A 7 -30.42 20.63 -0.93
N ILE A 8 -29.09 20.59 -1.07
CA ILE A 8 -28.25 19.73 -0.24
C ILE A 8 -28.33 20.15 1.23
N TYR A 9 -28.30 21.47 1.52
CA TYR A 9 -28.43 22.00 2.85
C TYR A 9 -29.79 21.63 3.47
N GLU A 10 -30.89 21.74 2.70
CA GLU A 10 -32.21 21.32 3.14
C GLU A 10 -32.27 19.83 3.45
N ILE A 11 -31.69 18.96 2.60
CA ILE A 11 -31.63 17.52 2.79
C ILE A 11 -30.86 17.18 4.08
N GLU A 12 -29.69 17.77 4.29
CA GLU A 12 -28.82 17.47 5.44
C GLU A 12 -29.43 17.89 6.78
N ASN A 13 -30.22 18.96 6.82
CA ASN A 13 -30.83 19.49 8.03
C ASN A 13 -32.29 19.03 8.22
N ALA A 14 -32.86 18.27 7.31
CA ALA A 14 -34.24 17.80 7.37
C ALA A 14 -34.36 16.68 8.44
N LYS A 15 -35.27 16.89 9.40
CA LYS A 15 -35.72 15.81 10.31
C LYS A 15 -36.63 14.79 9.59
N ARG A 16 -37.29 15.21 8.54
CA ARG A 16 -38.11 14.39 7.67
C ARG A 16 -38.16 15.06 6.29
N ILE A 17 -37.90 14.27 5.26
CA ILE A 17 -38.03 14.68 3.84
C ILE A 17 -39.40 14.18 3.39
N SER A 18 -40.35 15.08 3.19
CA SER A 18 -41.70 14.75 2.80
C SER A 18 -41.76 14.20 1.37
N PHE A 19 -42.88 13.57 1.01
CA PHE A 19 -43.12 13.12 -0.37
C PHE A 19 -43.00 14.27 -1.38
N GLU A 20 -43.58 15.44 -1.07
CA GLU A 20 -43.55 16.64 -1.92
C GLU A 20 -42.10 17.13 -2.13
N GLN A 21 -41.31 17.21 -1.06
CA GLN A 21 -39.88 17.55 -1.15
C GLN A 21 -39.11 16.53 -1.98
N SER A 22 -39.34 15.24 -1.77
CA SER A 22 -38.72 14.17 -2.56
C SER A 22 -39.07 14.30 -4.04
N PHE A 23 -40.32 14.60 -4.36
CA PHE A 23 -40.75 14.80 -5.75
C PHE A 23 -40.10 16.03 -6.38
N GLN A 24 -39.95 17.13 -5.64
CA GLN A 24 -39.21 18.32 -6.09
C GLN A 24 -37.72 18.00 -6.38
N ILE A 25 -37.07 17.23 -5.51
CA ILE A 25 -35.68 16.75 -5.70
C ILE A 25 -35.58 15.91 -6.98
N VAL A 26 -36.46 14.94 -7.16
CA VAL A 26 -36.48 14.09 -8.36
C VAL A 26 -36.72 14.91 -9.63
N SER A 27 -37.70 15.82 -9.61
CA SER A 27 -37.98 16.72 -10.71
C SER A 27 -36.77 17.57 -11.10
N TYR A 28 -36.09 18.15 -10.12
CA TYR A 28 -34.88 18.94 -10.32
C TYR A 28 -33.71 18.09 -10.89
N CYS A 29 -33.46 16.90 -10.33
CA CYS A 29 -32.44 15.99 -10.84
C CYS A 29 -32.76 15.54 -12.30
N THR A 30 -34.03 15.28 -12.62
CA THR A 30 -34.46 14.95 -13.98
C THR A 30 -34.20 16.10 -14.95
N GLN A 31 -34.46 17.34 -14.52
CA GLN A 31 -34.14 18.55 -15.33
C GLN A 31 -32.62 18.71 -15.54
N LEU A 32 -31.80 18.37 -14.53
CA LEU A 32 -30.34 18.33 -14.68
C LEU A 32 -29.93 17.27 -15.71
N LEU A 33 -30.44 16.06 -15.61
CA LEU A 33 -30.10 14.95 -16.50
C LEU A 33 -30.54 15.21 -17.95
N SER A 34 -31.64 15.94 -18.18
CA SER A 34 -32.10 16.33 -19.54
C SER A 34 -31.12 17.25 -20.26
N LYS A 35 -30.20 17.91 -19.59
CA LYS A 35 -29.13 18.73 -20.17
C LYS A 35 -28.03 17.92 -20.85
N HIS A 36 -27.97 16.64 -20.65
CA HIS A 36 -26.96 15.72 -21.19
C HIS A 36 -25.51 16.20 -21.02
N SER A 37 -25.22 16.94 -19.95
CA SER A 37 -23.86 17.41 -19.64
C SER A 37 -23.27 16.66 -18.45
N THR A 38 -21.96 16.42 -18.48
CA THR A 38 -21.22 15.75 -17.40
C THR A 38 -21.37 16.49 -16.06
N GLU A 39 -21.34 17.81 -16.09
CA GLU A 39 -21.51 18.64 -14.89
C GLU A 39 -22.91 18.48 -14.27
N ALA A 40 -23.96 18.47 -15.10
CA ALA A 40 -25.32 18.29 -14.62
C ALA A 40 -25.54 16.86 -14.04
N GLU A 41 -24.96 15.84 -14.66
CA GLU A 41 -24.99 14.47 -14.14
C GLU A 41 -24.23 14.36 -12.81
N LEU A 42 -23.09 15.03 -12.66
CA LEU A 42 -22.34 15.13 -11.41
C LEU A 42 -23.19 15.74 -10.29
N LEU A 43 -23.87 16.85 -10.57
CA LEU A 43 -24.73 17.53 -9.59
C LEU A 43 -25.91 16.64 -9.17
N ALA A 44 -26.58 15.99 -10.12
CA ALA A 44 -27.68 15.07 -9.82
C ALA A 44 -27.21 13.89 -8.94
N ARG A 45 -26.06 13.31 -9.27
CA ARG A 45 -25.44 12.25 -8.45
C ARG A 45 -25.15 12.72 -7.02
N LYS A 46 -24.59 13.92 -6.89
CA LYS A 46 -24.28 14.51 -5.59
C LYS A 46 -25.54 14.65 -4.73
N ILE A 47 -26.61 15.22 -5.27
CA ILE A 47 -27.89 15.37 -4.56
C ILE A 47 -28.43 14.01 -4.10
N VAL A 48 -28.42 13.00 -4.98
CA VAL A 48 -28.92 11.66 -4.63
C VAL A 48 -28.07 10.99 -3.55
N ILE A 49 -26.75 11.21 -3.54
CA ILE A 49 -25.87 10.71 -2.46
C ILE A 49 -26.28 11.31 -1.11
N HIS A 50 -26.62 12.59 -1.05
CA HIS A 50 -27.11 13.23 0.18
C HIS A 50 -28.50 12.72 0.59
N VAL A 51 -29.39 12.43 -0.36
CA VAL A 51 -30.67 11.74 -0.06
C VAL A 51 -30.41 10.36 0.54
N LEU A 52 -29.52 9.57 -0.06
CA LEU A 52 -29.14 8.23 0.44
C LEU A 52 -28.48 8.31 1.83
N ASN A 53 -27.72 9.35 2.11
CA ASN A 53 -27.12 9.58 3.44
C ASN A 53 -28.17 9.87 4.53
N ASN A 54 -29.31 10.41 4.13
CA ASN A 54 -30.44 10.74 5.03
C ASN A 54 -31.66 9.84 4.78
N TRP A 55 -31.46 8.61 4.30
CA TRP A 55 -32.51 7.70 3.86
C TRP A 55 -33.56 7.42 4.94
N GLU A 56 -33.15 7.31 6.19
CA GLU A 56 -34.04 7.09 7.34
C GLU A 56 -35.07 8.21 7.54
N ASN A 57 -34.79 9.42 7.06
CA ASN A 57 -35.65 10.59 7.15
C ASN A 57 -36.59 10.76 5.94
N VAL A 58 -36.45 9.90 4.91
CA VAL A 58 -37.25 9.98 3.65
C VAL A 58 -38.63 9.35 3.87
N ASP A 59 -39.66 10.01 3.37
CA ASP A 59 -41.04 9.47 3.38
C ASP A 59 -41.12 8.20 2.52
N ASN A 60 -41.66 7.12 3.08
CA ASN A 60 -41.72 5.81 2.42
C ASN A 60 -42.52 5.85 1.09
N ASN A 61 -43.47 6.76 0.94
CA ASN A 61 -44.23 6.94 -0.30
C ASN A 61 -43.38 7.49 -1.45
N ALA A 62 -42.20 8.06 -1.14
CA ALA A 62 -41.28 8.59 -2.14
C ALA A 62 -40.26 7.54 -2.66
N TYR A 63 -40.20 6.36 -2.04
CA TYR A 63 -39.20 5.35 -2.37
C TYR A 63 -39.23 4.91 -3.82
N GLU A 64 -40.40 4.77 -4.45
CA GLU A 64 -40.52 4.39 -5.86
C GLU A 64 -39.91 5.42 -6.81
N VAL A 65 -40.25 6.70 -6.59
CA VAL A 65 -39.78 7.78 -7.47
C VAL A 65 -38.26 7.96 -7.30
N LEU A 66 -37.75 7.79 -6.10
CA LEU A 66 -36.32 7.83 -5.82
C LEU A 66 -35.58 6.61 -6.37
N ALA A 67 -36.21 5.42 -6.36
CA ALA A 67 -35.61 4.22 -6.95
C ALA A 67 -35.33 4.39 -8.44
N ASP A 68 -36.30 4.95 -9.20
CA ASP A 68 -36.13 5.24 -10.63
C ASP A 68 -34.98 6.23 -10.89
N LEU A 69 -34.85 7.24 -10.03
CA LEU A 69 -33.72 8.20 -10.14
C LEU A 69 -32.39 7.57 -9.84
N ILE A 70 -32.29 6.76 -8.77
CA ILE A 70 -31.07 6.02 -8.35
C ILE A 70 -30.64 5.07 -9.47
N GLU A 71 -31.60 4.38 -10.10
CA GLU A 71 -31.36 3.50 -11.23
C GLU A 71 -30.87 4.26 -12.47
N THR A 72 -31.52 5.37 -12.81
CA THR A 72 -31.14 6.25 -13.94
C THR A 72 -29.71 6.75 -13.81
N LEU A 73 -29.27 7.06 -12.59
CA LEU A 73 -27.89 7.46 -12.30
C LEU A 73 -26.91 6.29 -12.30
N GLY A 74 -27.36 5.05 -12.39
CA GLY A 74 -26.51 3.86 -12.45
C GLY A 74 -26.00 3.40 -11.08
N PHE A 75 -26.70 3.71 -9.99
CA PHE A 75 -26.33 3.39 -8.62
C PHE A 75 -26.84 2.00 -8.17
N TYR A 76 -26.77 1.00 -9.03
CA TYR A 76 -27.26 -0.37 -8.81
C TYR A 76 -26.77 -1.03 -7.51
N PRO A 77 -25.52 -0.83 -7.04
CA PRO A 77 -25.09 -1.35 -5.74
C PRO A 77 -25.93 -0.84 -4.57
N TYR A 78 -26.45 0.39 -4.64
CA TYR A 78 -27.30 0.96 -3.59
C TYR A 78 -28.74 0.44 -3.64
N ILE A 79 -29.24 0.14 -4.82
CA ILE A 79 -30.54 -0.52 -4.98
C ILE A 79 -30.50 -1.91 -4.33
N GLN A 80 -29.41 -2.66 -4.54
CA GLN A 80 -29.23 -3.95 -3.90
C GLN A 80 -29.17 -3.86 -2.36
N LYS A 81 -28.43 -2.90 -1.82
CA LYS A 81 -28.30 -2.72 -0.36
C LYS A 81 -29.65 -2.38 0.29
N ASN A 82 -30.42 -1.52 -0.33
CA ASN A 82 -31.68 -1.03 0.18
C ASN A 82 -32.88 -1.76 -0.46
N SER A 83 -32.71 -3.00 -0.87
CA SER A 83 -33.71 -3.78 -1.60
C SER A 83 -35.03 -4.04 -0.83
N SER A 84 -35.01 -3.90 0.51
CA SER A 84 -36.24 -3.91 1.31
C SER A 84 -37.16 -2.70 1.02
N ASP A 85 -36.58 -1.55 0.73
CA ASP A 85 -37.24 -0.28 0.56
C ASP A 85 -37.36 0.09 -0.93
N LEU A 86 -36.30 -0.13 -1.71
CA LEU A 86 -36.20 0.11 -3.14
C LEU A 86 -36.69 -1.11 -3.92
N LYS A 87 -37.99 -1.37 -3.92
CA LYS A 87 -38.56 -2.52 -4.64
C LYS A 87 -38.60 -2.24 -6.14
N ILE A 88 -37.99 -3.13 -6.90
CA ILE A 88 -38.09 -3.21 -8.36
C ILE A 88 -39.51 -3.69 -8.70
N LYS A 89 -40.23 -2.99 -9.56
CA LYS A 89 -41.65 -3.24 -9.83
C LYS A 89 -41.98 -3.58 -11.27
N THR A 90 -41.08 -3.27 -12.21
CA THR A 90 -41.34 -3.51 -13.63
C THR A 90 -40.39 -4.56 -14.20
N PHE A 91 -40.84 -5.25 -15.26
CA PHE A 91 -39.96 -6.14 -16.03
C PHE A 91 -38.76 -5.44 -16.65
N ALA A 92 -38.92 -4.14 -16.99
CA ALA A 92 -37.82 -3.34 -17.51
C ALA A 92 -36.71 -3.14 -16.47
N ASP A 93 -37.07 -2.92 -15.20
CA ASP A 93 -36.12 -2.78 -14.08
C ASP A 93 -35.39 -4.11 -13.83
N ASP A 94 -36.11 -5.24 -13.88
CA ASP A 94 -35.49 -6.57 -13.77
C ASP A 94 -34.43 -6.82 -14.87
N VAL A 95 -34.74 -6.43 -16.11
CA VAL A 95 -33.80 -6.54 -17.24
C VAL A 95 -32.57 -5.64 -17.01
N ARG A 96 -32.77 -4.38 -16.59
CA ARG A 96 -31.68 -3.46 -16.29
C ARG A 96 -30.81 -3.97 -15.14
N MET A 97 -31.42 -4.37 -14.03
CA MET A 97 -30.72 -4.97 -12.90
C MET A 97 -29.91 -6.21 -13.32
N SER A 98 -30.51 -7.10 -14.12
CA SER A 98 -29.81 -8.27 -14.65
C SER A 98 -28.60 -7.89 -15.50
N TYR A 99 -28.68 -6.85 -16.31
CA TYR A 99 -27.56 -6.36 -17.12
C TYR A 99 -26.38 -5.88 -16.26
N PHE A 100 -26.66 -5.20 -15.13
CA PHE A 100 -25.62 -4.67 -14.25
C PHE A 100 -25.13 -5.66 -13.21
N LYS A 101 -25.76 -6.83 -13.09
CA LYS A 101 -25.25 -7.93 -12.28
C LYS A 101 -23.94 -8.45 -12.88
N SER A 102 -22.97 -8.78 -12.00
CA SER A 102 -21.75 -9.46 -12.44
C SER A 102 -22.06 -10.91 -12.81
N ASP A 103 -21.50 -11.37 -13.93
CA ASP A 103 -21.65 -12.76 -14.36
C ASP A 103 -20.77 -13.72 -13.56
N PHE A 104 -19.78 -13.21 -12.81
CA PHE A 104 -18.74 -13.99 -12.13
C PHE A 104 -18.70 -13.81 -10.63
N LEU A 105 -19.27 -12.71 -10.11
CA LEU A 105 -19.31 -12.41 -8.69
C LEU A 105 -20.73 -12.63 -8.15
N GLU A 106 -20.85 -13.54 -7.21
CA GLU A 106 -22.14 -13.88 -6.62
C GLU A 106 -22.79 -12.66 -5.95
N ASN A 107 -24.06 -12.44 -6.22
CA ASN A 107 -24.87 -11.36 -5.64
C ASN A 107 -24.21 -9.98 -5.70
N THR A 108 -23.46 -9.68 -6.77
CA THR A 108 -22.76 -8.41 -6.93
C THR A 108 -23.29 -7.63 -8.13
N TYR A 109 -23.69 -6.40 -7.89
CA TYR A 109 -24.10 -5.46 -8.94
C TYR A 109 -23.01 -4.42 -9.15
N LEU A 110 -22.69 -4.17 -10.41
CA LEU A 110 -21.73 -3.16 -10.84
C LEU A 110 -22.48 -1.84 -11.09
N HIS A 111 -21.86 -0.73 -10.75
CA HIS A 111 -22.41 0.53 -11.21
C HIS A 111 -22.11 0.76 -12.70
N LYS A 112 -22.79 1.73 -13.33
CA LYS A 112 -22.73 2.01 -14.77
C LYS A 112 -21.31 2.02 -15.36
N GLU A 113 -20.37 2.69 -14.70
CA GLU A 113 -19.00 2.83 -15.20
C GLU A 113 -18.15 1.58 -14.97
N GLN A 114 -18.36 0.86 -13.84
CA GLN A 114 -17.72 -0.43 -13.62
C GLN A 114 -18.12 -1.45 -14.69
N LYS A 115 -19.41 -1.52 -15.06
CA LYS A 115 -19.88 -2.46 -16.09
C LYS A 115 -19.24 -2.19 -17.45
N LYS A 116 -18.98 -0.93 -17.81
CA LYS A 116 -18.24 -0.60 -19.04
C LYS A 116 -16.81 -1.13 -19.02
N ILE A 117 -16.07 -0.87 -17.93
CA ILE A 117 -14.70 -1.38 -17.77
C ILE A 117 -14.69 -2.91 -17.76
N SER A 118 -15.62 -3.54 -17.02
CA SER A 118 -15.78 -5.00 -17.00
C SER A 118 -15.94 -5.57 -18.41
N ASN A 119 -16.84 -5.00 -19.21
CA ASN A 119 -17.07 -5.43 -20.58
C ASN A 119 -15.79 -5.33 -21.45
N TYR A 120 -15.01 -4.26 -21.30
CA TYR A 120 -13.72 -4.13 -21.99
C TYR A 120 -12.73 -5.20 -21.54
N LEU A 121 -12.55 -5.44 -20.23
CA LEU A 121 -11.64 -6.44 -19.68
C LEU A 121 -12.02 -7.86 -20.12
N LEU A 122 -13.31 -8.18 -20.08
CA LEU A 122 -13.83 -9.48 -20.48
C LEU A 122 -13.77 -9.70 -21.99
N SER A 123 -13.85 -8.63 -22.80
CA SER A 123 -13.61 -8.71 -24.25
C SER A 123 -12.11 -8.81 -24.61
N GLY A 124 -11.20 -8.69 -23.63
CA GLY A 124 -9.75 -8.82 -23.84
C GLY A 124 -9.08 -7.55 -24.36
N LYS A 125 -9.63 -6.38 -24.07
CA LYS A 125 -8.99 -5.09 -24.30
C LYS A 125 -7.98 -4.77 -23.22
N ASN A 126 -6.90 -4.07 -23.57
CA ASN A 126 -5.99 -3.47 -22.61
C ASN A 126 -6.63 -2.18 -22.07
N ILE A 127 -6.61 -2.00 -20.74
CA ILE A 127 -7.27 -0.86 -20.10
C ILE A 127 -6.29 -0.14 -19.18
N ILE A 128 -6.33 1.20 -19.26
CA ILE A 128 -5.67 2.10 -18.32
C ILE A 128 -6.79 2.94 -17.69
N ALA A 129 -7.17 2.58 -16.46
CA ALA A 129 -8.29 3.20 -15.77
C ALA A 129 -7.82 4.25 -14.76
N SER A 130 -8.33 5.46 -14.90
CA SER A 130 -8.26 6.54 -13.94
C SER A 130 -9.63 6.79 -13.35
N ALA A 131 -9.80 6.53 -12.05
CA ALA A 131 -11.08 6.69 -11.38
C ALA A 131 -10.88 7.00 -9.89
N PRO A 132 -11.84 7.64 -9.21
CA PRO A 132 -11.78 7.95 -7.78
C PRO A 132 -11.49 6.71 -6.93
N ILE A 133 -11.00 6.91 -5.71
CA ILE A 133 -10.70 5.80 -4.77
C ILE A 133 -11.97 5.00 -4.46
N SER A 134 -13.09 5.68 -4.29
CA SER A 134 -14.41 5.08 -4.04
C SER A 134 -15.05 4.35 -5.22
N PHE A 135 -14.43 4.36 -6.39
CA PHE A 135 -14.94 3.71 -7.61
C PHE A 135 -15.08 2.18 -7.49
N GLY A 136 -14.34 1.55 -6.57
CA GLY A 136 -14.36 0.09 -6.44
C GLY A 136 -13.49 -0.64 -7.47
N LYS A 137 -12.37 -0.03 -7.88
CA LYS A 137 -11.37 -0.62 -8.81
C LYS A 137 -10.97 -2.05 -8.48
N SER A 138 -10.79 -2.36 -7.20
CA SER A 138 -10.42 -3.69 -6.71
C SER A 138 -11.50 -4.77 -6.93
N LEU A 139 -12.77 -4.38 -7.14
CA LEU A 139 -13.84 -5.31 -7.49
C LEU A 139 -13.65 -5.87 -8.90
N LEU A 140 -13.17 -5.04 -9.83
CA LEU A 140 -12.88 -5.45 -11.21
C LEU A 140 -11.67 -6.39 -11.28
N ILE A 141 -10.68 -6.24 -10.39
CA ILE A 141 -9.58 -7.23 -10.25
C ILE A 141 -10.17 -8.59 -9.88
N GLU A 142 -11.05 -8.61 -8.89
CA GLU A 142 -11.71 -9.84 -8.44
C GLU A 142 -12.56 -10.47 -9.55
N GLU A 143 -13.28 -9.68 -10.31
CA GLU A 143 -14.11 -10.15 -11.43
C GLU A 143 -13.26 -10.82 -12.52
N VAL A 144 -12.11 -10.24 -12.88
CA VAL A 144 -11.14 -10.86 -13.79
C VAL A 144 -10.67 -12.22 -13.28
N VAL A 145 -10.34 -12.34 -12.00
CA VAL A 145 -9.93 -13.61 -11.38
C VAL A 145 -11.08 -14.60 -11.36
N ALA A 146 -12.28 -14.17 -10.94
CA ALA A 146 -13.48 -14.99 -10.87
C ALA A 146 -13.91 -15.54 -12.23
N SER A 147 -13.64 -14.81 -13.32
CA SER A 147 -13.96 -15.25 -14.69
C SER A 147 -13.20 -16.51 -15.11
N ARG A 148 -12.10 -16.84 -14.43
CA ARG A 148 -11.21 -17.98 -14.77
C ARG A 148 -10.73 -17.99 -16.22
N LYS A 149 -10.81 -16.85 -16.91
CA LYS A 149 -10.42 -16.71 -18.32
C LYS A 149 -8.93 -16.91 -18.54
N TYR A 150 -8.09 -16.44 -17.60
CA TYR A 150 -6.65 -16.43 -17.71
C TYR A 150 -6.02 -17.49 -16.80
N LYS A 151 -4.99 -18.20 -17.31
CA LYS A 151 -4.29 -19.23 -16.56
C LYS A 151 -3.29 -18.66 -15.57
N ASN A 152 -2.52 -17.68 -16.00
CA ASN A 152 -1.47 -17.05 -15.19
C ASN A 152 -1.68 -15.53 -15.15
N ILE A 153 -2.03 -15.03 -13.97
CA ILE A 153 -2.29 -13.60 -13.72
C ILE A 153 -1.20 -13.07 -12.80
N VAL A 154 -0.59 -11.95 -13.17
CA VAL A 154 0.31 -11.19 -12.28
C VAL A 154 -0.38 -9.92 -11.83
N ILE A 155 -0.43 -9.69 -10.52
CA ILE A 155 -0.92 -8.46 -9.90
C ILE A 155 0.26 -7.81 -9.20
N ILE A 156 0.66 -6.64 -9.69
CA ILE A 156 1.71 -5.81 -9.09
C ILE A 156 1.05 -4.71 -8.24
N GLN A 157 1.39 -4.70 -6.96
CA GLN A 157 0.93 -3.66 -6.03
C GLN A 157 2.12 -3.05 -5.28
N PRO A 158 2.06 -1.75 -4.92
CA PRO A 158 3.22 -1.04 -4.38
C PRO A 158 3.59 -1.43 -2.96
N THR A 159 2.69 -2.06 -2.19
CA THR A 159 2.95 -2.37 -0.79
C THR A 159 2.53 -3.79 -0.41
N LEU A 160 3.26 -4.38 0.54
CA LEU A 160 2.92 -5.70 1.09
C LEU A 160 1.56 -5.69 1.83
N ALA A 161 1.11 -4.53 2.31
CA ALA A 161 -0.19 -4.41 2.97
C ALA A 161 -1.34 -4.55 1.97
N LEU A 162 -1.26 -3.87 0.82
CA LEU A 162 -2.24 -4.03 -0.27
C LEU A 162 -2.24 -5.44 -0.84
N LEU A 163 -1.05 -6.04 -1.02
CA LEU A 163 -0.94 -7.42 -1.49
C LEU A 163 -1.61 -8.40 -0.51
N ASP A 164 -1.47 -8.19 0.79
CA ASP A 164 -2.10 -9.06 1.79
C ASP A 164 -3.62 -8.90 1.80
N GLU A 165 -4.11 -7.70 1.69
CA GLU A 165 -5.56 -7.43 1.55
C GLU A 165 -6.12 -8.10 0.28
N THR A 166 -5.44 -7.93 -0.85
CA THR A 166 -5.81 -8.58 -2.11
C THR A 166 -5.76 -10.10 -1.99
N ARG A 167 -4.74 -10.64 -1.32
CA ARG A 167 -4.63 -12.08 -1.02
C ARG A 167 -5.82 -12.59 -0.20
N LEU A 168 -6.17 -11.88 0.87
CA LEU A 168 -7.30 -12.26 1.73
C LEU A 168 -8.62 -12.24 0.95
N LYS A 169 -8.82 -11.23 0.11
CA LYS A 169 -9.99 -11.11 -0.75
C LYS A 169 -10.08 -12.22 -1.80
N LEU A 170 -8.95 -12.58 -2.41
CA LEU A 170 -8.88 -13.57 -3.48
C LEU A 170 -8.68 -15.02 -2.97
N LYS A 171 -8.49 -15.22 -1.67
CA LYS A 171 -8.32 -16.53 -1.03
C LYS A 171 -9.45 -17.52 -1.34
N LYS A 172 -10.68 -17.04 -1.53
CA LYS A 172 -11.83 -17.88 -1.90
C LYS A 172 -11.67 -18.58 -3.26
N TYR A 173 -10.73 -18.10 -4.11
CA TYR A 173 -10.40 -18.74 -5.40
C TYR A 173 -9.19 -19.70 -5.31
N ALA A 174 -8.74 -20.08 -4.11
CA ALA A 174 -7.57 -20.93 -3.91
C ALA A 174 -7.75 -22.38 -4.42
N GLU A 175 -8.99 -22.82 -4.64
CA GLU A 175 -9.27 -24.10 -5.29
C GLU A 175 -8.89 -24.07 -6.77
N ASP A 176 -9.17 -22.96 -7.47
CA ASP A 176 -8.91 -22.77 -8.90
C ASP A 176 -7.49 -22.26 -9.18
N TYR A 177 -6.96 -21.42 -8.29
CA TYR A 177 -5.67 -20.74 -8.46
C TYR A 177 -4.70 -21.09 -7.34
N LYS A 178 -3.45 -21.40 -7.68
CA LYS A 178 -2.35 -21.33 -6.73
C LYS A 178 -1.98 -19.87 -6.51
N ILE A 179 -2.15 -19.38 -5.28
CA ILE A 179 -1.79 -18.00 -4.91
C ILE A 179 -0.32 -17.96 -4.51
N ILE A 180 0.47 -17.17 -5.23
CA ILE A 180 1.92 -17.04 -5.07
C ILE A 180 2.23 -15.62 -4.60
N VAL A 181 2.84 -15.50 -3.42
CA VAL A 181 3.18 -14.23 -2.79
C VAL A 181 4.68 -14.03 -2.59
N ARG A 182 5.47 -15.08 -2.83
CA ARG A 182 6.94 -15.10 -2.62
C ARG A 182 7.67 -15.64 -3.83
N THR A 183 8.91 -15.20 -4.00
CA THR A 183 9.78 -15.63 -5.10
C THR A 183 10.24 -17.09 -4.98
N SER A 184 10.27 -17.64 -3.75
CA SER A 184 10.60 -19.04 -3.49
C SER A 184 9.47 -20.04 -3.78
N GLN A 185 8.23 -19.57 -3.91
CA GLN A 185 7.09 -20.45 -4.18
C GLN A 185 7.05 -20.87 -5.67
N PRO A 186 7.10 -22.17 -6.00
CA PRO A 186 6.97 -22.62 -7.38
C PRO A 186 5.54 -22.40 -7.89
N TYR A 187 5.40 -22.09 -9.17
CA TYR A 187 4.09 -22.05 -9.81
C TYR A 187 3.55 -23.47 -10.06
N SER A 188 2.23 -23.60 -10.16
CA SER A 188 1.58 -24.86 -10.50
C SER A 188 1.53 -25.04 -12.02
N LYS A 189 1.85 -26.25 -12.51
CA LYS A 189 1.65 -26.63 -13.91
C LYS A 189 0.22 -27.07 -14.18
N GLU A 190 -0.46 -27.61 -13.16
CA GLU A 190 -1.80 -28.17 -13.22
C GLU A 190 -2.89 -27.12 -12.99
N LYS A 191 -2.76 -26.35 -11.91
CA LYS A 191 -3.69 -25.27 -11.57
C LYS A 191 -3.36 -23.97 -12.32
N ARG A 192 -4.30 -23.03 -12.30
CA ARG A 192 -4.04 -21.63 -12.63
C ARG A 192 -3.14 -21.00 -11.56
N ASN A 193 -2.44 -19.94 -11.90
CA ASN A 193 -1.56 -19.24 -10.97
C ASN A 193 -1.94 -17.76 -10.85
N LEU A 194 -1.95 -17.30 -9.61
CA LEU A 194 -2.19 -15.92 -9.27
C LEU A 194 -0.98 -15.39 -8.50
N PHE A 195 -0.16 -14.59 -9.18
CA PHE A 195 1.03 -13.98 -8.62
C PHE A 195 0.67 -12.63 -8.01
N LEU A 196 0.74 -12.52 -6.69
CA LEU A 196 0.55 -11.28 -5.94
C LEU A 196 1.93 -10.78 -5.50
N LEU A 197 2.54 -9.90 -6.28
CA LEU A 197 3.94 -9.54 -6.12
C LEU A 197 4.15 -8.03 -6.12
N THR A 198 5.19 -7.57 -5.44
CA THR A 198 5.74 -6.22 -5.69
C THR A 198 6.56 -6.23 -6.97
N ALA A 199 6.88 -5.06 -7.51
CA ALA A 199 7.72 -4.94 -8.71
C ALA A 199 9.10 -5.62 -8.51
N GLU A 200 9.68 -5.48 -7.32
CA GLU A 200 10.95 -6.12 -6.96
C GLU A 200 10.84 -7.65 -7.02
N ARG A 201 9.77 -8.22 -6.46
CA ARG A 201 9.53 -9.67 -6.50
C ARG A 201 9.28 -10.18 -7.92
N VAL A 202 8.66 -9.38 -8.78
CA VAL A 202 8.53 -9.73 -10.21
C VAL A 202 9.89 -9.79 -10.88
N MET A 203 10.78 -8.85 -10.59
CA MET A 203 12.15 -8.86 -11.15
C MET A 203 12.94 -10.10 -10.69
N GLU A 204 12.76 -10.53 -9.45
CA GLU A 204 13.47 -11.66 -8.85
C GLU A 204 12.88 -13.03 -9.18
N TYR A 205 11.59 -13.12 -9.52
CA TYR A 205 10.90 -14.39 -9.76
C TYR A 205 11.38 -15.02 -11.09
N GLU A 206 12.07 -16.17 -11.00
CA GLU A 206 12.51 -16.97 -12.14
C GLU A 206 12.43 -18.48 -11.85
N PRO A 207 12.02 -19.31 -12.83
CA PRO A 207 11.46 -18.90 -14.13
C PRO A 207 9.99 -18.51 -14.02
N LEU A 208 9.58 -17.42 -14.69
CA LEU A 208 8.17 -17.10 -14.86
C LEU A 208 7.52 -18.01 -15.92
N PRO A 209 6.31 -18.56 -15.70
CA PRO A 209 5.52 -19.18 -16.76
C PRO A 209 5.06 -18.13 -17.77
N HIS A 210 4.41 -18.58 -18.86
CA HIS A 210 3.73 -17.64 -19.76
C HIS A 210 2.65 -16.87 -18.97
N ILE A 211 2.71 -15.55 -19.02
CA ILE A 211 1.77 -14.67 -18.32
C ILE A 211 0.69 -14.22 -19.31
N ASP A 212 -0.58 -14.49 -18.97
CA ASP A 212 -1.72 -14.15 -19.83
C ASP A 212 -2.29 -12.77 -19.53
N PHE A 213 -2.22 -12.35 -18.27
CA PHE A 213 -2.81 -11.10 -17.81
C PHE A 213 -1.96 -10.40 -16.76
N LEU A 214 -1.74 -9.10 -16.94
CA LEU A 214 -0.98 -8.25 -16.02
C LEU A 214 -1.87 -7.16 -15.43
N ILE A 215 -1.86 -7.03 -14.12
CA ILE A 215 -2.52 -5.94 -13.40
C ILE A 215 -1.46 -5.11 -12.70
N ILE A 216 -1.49 -3.79 -12.89
CA ILE A 216 -0.66 -2.84 -12.15
C ILE A 216 -1.57 -1.88 -11.41
N ASP A 217 -1.60 -2.00 -10.09
CA ASP A 217 -2.30 -1.08 -9.21
C ASP A 217 -1.40 0.10 -8.85
N GLU A 218 -2.00 1.31 -8.76
CA GLU A 218 -1.28 2.56 -8.55
C GLU A 218 -0.23 2.84 -9.66
N PHE A 219 -0.63 2.66 -10.93
CA PHE A 219 0.29 2.74 -12.08
C PHE A 219 0.98 4.10 -12.25
N TYR A 220 0.47 5.17 -11.64
CA TYR A 220 1.15 6.48 -11.63
C TYR A 220 2.54 6.44 -11.00
N LYS A 221 2.86 5.39 -10.25
CA LYS A 221 4.20 5.13 -9.72
C LYS A 221 5.22 4.72 -10.79
N LEU A 222 4.82 4.53 -12.04
CA LEU A 222 5.73 4.45 -13.19
C LEU A 222 6.45 5.78 -13.45
N SER A 223 5.83 6.90 -13.09
CA SER A 223 6.34 8.25 -13.36
C SER A 223 7.62 8.57 -12.61
N LEU A 224 8.67 8.98 -13.33
CA LEU A 224 9.90 9.53 -12.74
C LEU A 224 9.71 10.97 -12.25
N ARG A 225 8.78 11.73 -12.84
CA ARG A 225 8.48 13.11 -12.41
C ARG A 225 7.88 13.13 -11.00
N ARG A 226 7.24 12.05 -10.58
CA ARG A 226 6.68 11.92 -9.22
C ARG A 226 7.71 11.50 -8.15
N LYS A 227 8.95 11.21 -8.56
CA LYS A 227 10.08 10.88 -7.68
C LYS A 227 9.81 9.72 -6.72
N ASP A 228 9.05 8.71 -7.15
CA ASP A 228 8.90 7.46 -6.39
C ASP A 228 10.20 6.64 -6.51
N GLU A 229 10.78 6.24 -5.39
CA GLU A 229 12.04 5.48 -5.34
C GLU A 229 11.96 4.12 -6.08
N ARG A 230 10.76 3.63 -6.36
CA ARG A 230 10.51 2.34 -7.00
C ARG A 230 10.09 2.45 -8.47
N ALA A 231 10.07 3.67 -9.02
CA ALA A 231 9.67 3.89 -10.41
C ALA A 231 10.49 3.06 -11.38
N ASP A 232 11.82 3.03 -11.24
CA ASP A 232 12.71 2.23 -12.08
C ASP A 232 12.35 0.73 -12.06
N THR A 233 12.13 0.20 -10.85
CA THR A 233 11.81 -1.22 -10.68
C THR A 233 10.44 -1.57 -11.27
N LEU A 234 9.44 -0.69 -11.13
CA LEU A 234 8.12 -0.93 -11.70
C LEU A 234 8.12 -0.86 -13.23
N ASN A 235 8.87 0.10 -13.83
CA ASN A 235 9.09 0.16 -15.26
C ASN A 235 9.76 -1.13 -15.78
N ASN A 236 10.79 -1.59 -15.09
CA ASN A 236 11.51 -2.81 -15.46
C ASN A 236 10.65 -4.07 -15.31
N ALA A 237 9.84 -4.17 -14.26
CA ALA A 237 8.91 -5.28 -14.08
C ALA A 237 7.85 -5.33 -15.19
N PHE A 238 7.34 -4.16 -15.61
CA PHE A 238 6.44 -4.06 -16.75
C PHE A 238 7.14 -4.53 -18.04
N LEU A 239 8.31 -3.98 -18.37
CA LEU A 239 9.06 -4.35 -19.55
C LEU A 239 9.41 -5.85 -19.58
N LYS A 240 9.85 -6.43 -18.44
CA LYS A 240 10.15 -7.86 -18.31
C LYS A 240 8.97 -8.74 -18.72
N ILE A 241 7.77 -8.40 -18.28
CA ILE A 241 6.57 -9.19 -18.54
C ILE A 241 6.05 -8.94 -19.96
N VAL A 242 5.96 -7.68 -20.38
CA VAL A 242 5.33 -7.33 -21.65
C VAL A 242 6.19 -7.74 -22.84
N ASN A 243 7.50 -7.50 -22.81
CA ASN A 243 8.41 -7.89 -23.91
C ASN A 243 8.50 -9.41 -24.08
N ARG A 244 8.35 -10.17 -22.99
CA ARG A 244 8.50 -11.63 -23.04
C ARG A 244 7.20 -12.36 -23.39
N PHE A 245 6.03 -11.87 -22.91
CA PHE A 245 4.80 -12.64 -22.96
C PHE A 245 3.66 -11.93 -23.70
N HIS A 246 3.76 -10.61 -23.94
CA HIS A 246 2.69 -9.79 -24.55
C HIS A 246 1.31 -10.01 -23.92
N PRO A 247 1.17 -9.98 -22.59
CA PRO A 247 -0.09 -10.24 -21.92
C PRO A 247 -1.11 -9.15 -22.20
N LYS A 248 -2.39 -9.45 -21.98
CA LYS A 248 -3.38 -8.39 -21.77
C LYS A 248 -3.13 -7.71 -20.43
N PHE A 249 -3.51 -6.43 -20.29
CA PHE A 249 -3.24 -5.73 -19.04
C PHE A 249 -4.38 -4.81 -18.58
N TYR A 250 -4.37 -4.58 -17.28
CA TYR A 250 -5.24 -3.63 -16.60
C TYR A 250 -4.42 -2.75 -15.63
N PHE A 251 -4.30 -1.45 -15.96
CA PHE A 251 -3.68 -0.46 -15.09
C PHE A 251 -4.73 0.31 -14.33
N LEU A 252 -4.48 0.55 -13.05
CA LEU A 252 -5.38 1.25 -12.16
C LEU A 252 -4.67 2.40 -11.46
N GLY A 253 -5.32 3.56 -11.41
CA GLY A 253 -4.82 4.72 -10.68
C GLY A 253 -5.94 5.70 -10.35
N PRO A 254 -5.74 6.56 -9.34
CA PRO A 254 -6.72 7.56 -8.95
C PRO A 254 -6.46 8.90 -9.64
N ASN A 255 -7.52 9.61 -10.00
CA ASN A 255 -7.50 11.05 -10.32
C ASN A 255 -6.42 11.49 -11.35
N ILE A 256 -6.22 10.71 -12.42
CA ILE A 256 -5.26 10.98 -13.50
C ILE A 256 -6.01 11.51 -14.70
N ASP A 257 -5.54 12.62 -15.29
CA ASP A 257 -6.17 13.26 -16.44
C ASP A 257 -5.67 12.72 -17.77
N GLY A 258 -4.45 12.21 -17.80
CA GLY A 258 -3.83 11.66 -19.02
C GLY A 258 -2.55 10.90 -18.72
N ILE A 259 -2.03 10.29 -19.76
CA ILE A 259 -0.74 9.60 -19.80
C ILE A 259 0.07 10.11 -20.99
N THR A 260 1.37 9.78 -21.04
CA THR A 260 2.21 10.10 -22.22
C THR A 260 1.52 9.76 -23.53
N ASP A 261 1.43 10.75 -24.43
CA ASP A 261 0.76 10.61 -25.72
C ASP A 261 1.35 9.47 -26.56
N GLY A 262 0.48 8.71 -27.25
CA GLY A 262 0.86 7.57 -28.07
C GLY A 262 1.12 6.26 -27.31
N PHE A 263 1.17 6.29 -25.97
CA PHE A 263 1.37 5.06 -25.21
C PHE A 263 0.17 4.11 -25.29
N ALA A 264 -1.02 4.63 -25.15
CA ALA A 264 -2.24 3.82 -25.22
C ALA A 264 -2.38 3.16 -26.61
N GLU A 265 -2.11 3.92 -27.68
CA GLU A 265 -2.18 3.46 -29.05
C GLU A 265 -1.15 2.36 -29.33
N LYS A 266 0.09 2.51 -28.86
CA LYS A 266 1.16 1.49 -29.02
C LYS A 266 0.74 0.13 -28.48
N TYR A 267 0.00 0.12 -27.38
CA TYR A 267 -0.39 -1.12 -26.70
C TYR A 267 -1.86 -1.53 -26.94
N ASP A 268 -2.54 -0.94 -27.93
CA ASP A 268 -3.98 -1.17 -28.18
C ASP A 268 -4.78 -1.08 -26.88
N ALA A 269 -4.53 -0.03 -26.11
CA ALA A 269 -5.14 0.20 -24.80
C ALA A 269 -6.16 1.33 -24.84
N VAL A 270 -7.23 1.18 -24.06
CA VAL A 270 -8.20 2.24 -23.84
C VAL A 270 -7.83 3.00 -22.57
N PHE A 271 -7.50 4.29 -22.69
CA PHE A 271 -7.41 5.17 -21.53
C PHE A 271 -8.84 5.57 -21.09
N TYR A 272 -9.26 5.07 -19.95
CA TYR A 272 -10.60 5.27 -19.42
C TYR A 272 -10.56 6.15 -18.18
N LYS A 273 -10.99 7.41 -18.33
CA LYS A 273 -11.12 8.36 -17.22
C LYS A 273 -12.58 8.40 -16.78
N SER A 274 -12.81 8.33 -15.49
CA SER A 274 -14.13 8.46 -14.88
C SER A 274 -14.08 9.28 -13.60
N ASP A 275 -14.99 10.23 -13.47
CA ASP A 275 -15.25 10.99 -12.24
C ASP A 275 -16.46 10.42 -11.47
N PHE A 276 -16.85 9.19 -11.81
CA PHE A 276 -18.00 8.54 -11.18
C PHE A 276 -17.63 8.12 -9.75
N SER A 277 -18.34 8.70 -8.80
CA SER A 277 -18.21 8.38 -7.38
C SER A 277 -19.56 8.00 -6.78
N LEU A 278 -19.55 7.02 -5.89
CA LEU A 278 -20.70 6.60 -5.10
C LEU A 278 -20.72 7.29 -3.72
N VAL A 279 -19.80 8.19 -3.46
CA VAL A 279 -19.70 8.97 -2.22
C VAL A 279 -19.43 10.43 -2.55
N ASP A 280 -19.87 11.33 -1.70
CA ASP A 280 -19.50 12.75 -1.74
C ASP A 280 -18.62 13.13 -0.54
N CYS A 281 -17.98 14.29 -0.61
CA CYS A 281 -17.10 14.78 0.44
C CYS A 281 -17.31 16.28 0.68
N ASN A 282 -17.80 16.60 1.86
CA ASN A 282 -17.91 17.99 2.34
C ASN A 282 -16.53 18.51 2.73
N VAL A 283 -16.12 19.63 2.15
CA VAL A 283 -14.84 20.29 2.42
C VAL A 283 -15.07 21.39 3.44
N ILE A 284 -14.39 21.31 4.59
CA ILE A 284 -14.49 22.26 5.69
C ILE A 284 -13.11 22.89 5.90
N ASP A 285 -13.01 24.18 5.72
CA ASP A 285 -11.77 24.91 5.92
C ASP A 285 -11.64 25.33 7.40
N LYS A 286 -10.63 24.79 8.06
CA LYS A 286 -10.23 25.16 9.43
C LYS A 286 -8.99 26.05 9.44
N SER A 287 -8.37 26.30 8.29
CA SER A 287 -7.20 27.18 8.18
C SER A 287 -7.53 28.65 8.47
N GLU A 288 -8.79 29.03 8.28
CA GLU A 288 -9.31 30.36 8.59
C GLU A 288 -9.31 30.66 10.11
N LEU A 289 -9.32 29.63 10.96
CA LEU A 289 -9.28 29.78 12.41
C LEU A 289 -7.85 29.99 12.95
N ILE A 290 -6.83 29.88 12.07
CA ILE A 290 -5.40 29.91 12.44
C ILE A 290 -4.84 31.30 12.13
N ASP A 291 -4.20 31.92 13.13
CA ASP A 291 -3.49 33.18 12.92
C ASP A 291 -2.09 32.94 12.31
N TRP A 292 -2.01 33.01 11.01
CA TRP A 292 -0.78 32.78 10.23
C TRP A 292 0.29 33.86 10.41
N ASN A 293 0.02 34.97 11.13
CA ASN A 293 0.99 36.02 11.41
C ASN A 293 1.88 35.68 12.63
N LYS A 294 1.56 34.61 13.36
CA LYS A 294 2.32 34.15 14.52
C LYS A 294 3.60 33.41 14.11
N SER A 295 4.47 33.15 15.08
CA SER A 295 5.62 32.24 14.84
C SER A 295 5.19 30.79 14.59
N ASP A 296 5.98 30.03 13.83
CA ASP A 296 5.68 28.62 13.49
C ASP A 296 5.32 27.76 14.74
N LYS A 297 5.98 28.01 15.88
CA LYS A 297 5.70 27.32 17.14
C LYS A 297 4.34 27.67 17.72
N GLN A 298 3.92 28.92 17.60
CA GLN A 298 2.61 29.38 18.07
C GLN A 298 1.48 28.89 17.16
N ILE A 299 1.71 28.95 15.82
CA ILE A 299 0.81 28.37 14.83
C ILE A 299 0.62 26.88 15.09
N ASP A 300 1.71 26.14 15.30
CA ASP A 300 1.64 24.70 15.56
C ASP A 300 0.85 24.38 16.85
N LYS A 301 1.05 25.16 17.90
CA LYS A 301 0.31 25.01 19.15
C LYS A 301 -1.19 25.28 18.95
N GLU A 302 -1.55 26.37 18.30
CA GLU A 302 -2.93 26.73 18.00
C GLU A 302 -3.63 25.67 17.13
N LYS A 303 -2.94 25.18 16.08
CA LYS A 303 -3.43 24.06 15.26
C LYS A 303 -3.74 22.82 16.09
N ILE A 304 -2.87 22.46 17.02
CA ILE A 304 -3.05 21.28 17.86
C ILE A 304 -4.21 21.47 18.84
N GLU A 305 -4.37 22.66 19.41
CA GLU A 305 -5.51 22.96 20.28
C GLU A 305 -6.84 22.81 19.54
N ILE A 306 -6.98 23.43 18.36
CA ILE A 306 -8.16 23.29 17.49
C ILE A 306 -8.39 21.82 17.09
N LEU A 307 -7.32 21.09 16.76
CA LEU A 307 -7.41 19.68 16.41
C LEU A 307 -7.94 18.83 17.57
N CYS A 308 -7.44 19.04 18.79
CA CYS A 308 -7.87 18.27 19.97
C CYS A 308 -9.36 18.50 20.29
N GLU A 309 -9.83 19.73 20.17
CA GLU A 309 -11.26 20.06 20.33
C GLU A 309 -12.10 19.37 19.26
N LEU A 310 -11.72 19.49 17.98
CA LEU A 310 -12.40 18.83 16.86
C LEU A 310 -12.45 17.31 17.02
N LEU A 311 -11.33 16.68 17.38
CA LEU A 311 -11.28 15.22 17.59
C LEU A 311 -12.15 14.78 18.78
N SER A 312 -12.30 15.62 19.80
CA SER A 312 -13.20 15.35 20.92
C SER A 312 -14.67 15.39 20.49
N GLU A 313 -15.04 16.31 19.61
CA GLU A 313 -16.39 16.38 19.01
C GLU A 313 -16.66 15.17 18.10
N LEU A 314 -15.64 14.73 17.32
CA LEU A 314 -15.73 13.63 16.36
C LEU A 314 -15.49 12.24 16.98
N ARG A 315 -15.40 12.12 18.29
CA ARG A 315 -14.94 10.90 18.96
C ARG A 315 -15.73 9.63 18.62
N ASN A 316 -17.01 9.77 18.32
CA ASN A 316 -17.88 8.65 17.95
C ASN A 316 -17.84 8.33 16.45
N GLU A 317 -17.01 9.01 15.70
CA GLU A 317 -16.86 8.85 14.27
C GLU A 317 -15.41 8.54 13.91
N GLN A 318 -15.23 7.71 12.89
CA GLN A 318 -13.91 7.33 12.41
C GLN A 318 -13.21 8.50 11.72
N THR A 319 -12.01 8.84 12.17
CA THR A 319 -11.23 9.98 11.68
C THR A 319 -9.80 9.59 11.34
N LEU A 320 -9.35 9.93 10.11
CA LEU A 320 -7.95 9.83 9.68
C LEU A 320 -7.30 11.20 9.75
N ILE A 321 -6.13 11.31 10.39
CA ILE A 321 -5.36 12.55 10.49
C ILE A 321 -4.06 12.41 9.71
N TYR A 322 -3.95 13.16 8.62
CA TYR A 322 -2.74 13.19 7.81
C TYR A 322 -1.68 14.09 8.43
N CYS A 323 -0.50 13.53 8.69
CA CYS A 323 0.68 14.21 9.19
C CYS A 323 1.86 14.06 8.22
N SER A 324 2.72 15.07 8.15
CA SER A 324 3.85 15.11 7.21
C SER A 324 4.93 14.05 7.44
N THR A 325 5.13 13.65 8.69
CA THR A 325 6.16 12.67 9.08
C THR A 325 5.67 11.74 10.20
N PRO A 326 6.25 10.53 10.34
CA PRO A 326 5.93 9.61 11.44
C PRO A 326 6.17 10.23 12.83
N ALA A 327 7.28 10.91 13.03
CA ALA A 327 7.59 11.57 14.30
C ALA A 327 6.57 12.64 14.68
N ARG A 328 6.04 13.37 13.67
CA ARG A 328 4.98 14.35 13.87
C ARG A 328 3.65 13.70 14.23
N ALA A 329 3.27 12.63 13.54
CA ALA A 329 2.06 11.85 13.85
C ALA A 329 2.06 11.37 15.31
N ARG A 330 3.17 10.78 15.77
CA ARG A 330 3.31 10.32 17.16
C ARG A 330 3.24 11.45 18.17
N ARG A 331 3.94 12.57 17.90
CA ARG A 331 3.90 13.73 18.80
C ARG A 331 2.48 14.23 18.99
N ILE A 332 1.74 14.39 17.90
CA ILE A 332 0.38 14.93 17.95
C ILE A 332 -0.58 13.91 18.59
N ALA A 333 -0.47 12.62 18.27
CA ALA A 333 -1.26 11.56 18.92
C ALA A 333 -1.06 11.56 20.44
N LYS A 334 0.18 11.69 20.92
CA LYS A 334 0.49 11.79 22.33
C LYS A 334 -0.11 13.05 22.97
N MET A 335 -0.06 14.19 22.30
CA MET A 335 -0.67 15.43 22.79
C MET A 335 -2.19 15.29 22.88
N TYR A 336 -2.81 14.61 21.94
CA TYR A 336 -4.25 14.31 22.01
C TYR A 336 -4.57 13.32 23.13
N LEU A 337 -3.74 12.30 23.36
CA LEU A 337 -3.88 11.40 24.51
C LEU A 337 -3.85 12.16 25.84
N GLU A 338 -2.89 13.07 26.03
CA GLU A 338 -2.80 13.89 27.24
C GLU A 338 -4.02 14.83 27.39
N TYR A 339 -4.50 15.40 26.28
CA TYR A 339 -5.74 16.18 26.28
C TYR A 339 -6.94 15.36 26.77
N LEU A 340 -7.10 14.12 26.31
CA LEU A 340 -8.17 13.23 26.75
C LEU A 340 -8.07 12.88 28.23
N LYS A 341 -6.87 12.64 28.76
CA LYS A 341 -6.63 12.41 30.19
C LYS A 341 -7.03 13.61 31.03
N ILE A 342 -6.64 14.81 30.62
CA ILE A 342 -7.01 16.06 31.30
C ILE A 342 -8.54 16.24 31.31
N LYS A 343 -9.23 15.85 30.26
CA LYS A 343 -10.70 15.89 30.17
C LYS A 343 -11.39 14.76 30.95
N GLY A 344 -10.64 13.92 31.66
CA GLY A 344 -11.18 12.83 32.47
C GLY A 344 -11.75 11.66 31.69
N GLN A 345 -11.31 11.47 30.44
CA GLN A 345 -11.75 10.35 29.64
C GLN A 345 -11.13 9.04 30.14
N GLU A 346 -11.94 7.99 30.19
CA GLU A 346 -11.50 6.67 30.63
C GLU A 346 -11.00 5.81 29.46
N LYS A 347 -10.19 4.78 29.80
CA LYS A 347 -9.75 3.74 28.87
C LYS A 347 -10.96 2.91 28.44
N ALA A 348 -11.27 2.93 27.15
CA ALA A 348 -12.47 2.28 26.61
C ALA A 348 -12.21 0.91 25.97
N ASN A 349 -10.96 0.60 25.56
CA ASN A 349 -10.66 -0.52 24.69
C ASN A 349 -9.65 -1.50 25.31
N LEU A 350 -10.09 -2.76 25.47
CA LEU A 350 -9.21 -3.90 25.75
C LEU A 350 -8.93 -4.63 24.42
N LEU A 351 -7.98 -4.11 23.63
CA LEU A 351 -7.58 -4.75 22.37
C LEU A 351 -6.53 -5.82 22.65
N PRO A 352 -6.66 -7.04 22.10
CA PRO A 352 -5.66 -8.10 22.27
C PRO A 352 -4.24 -7.70 21.82
N LEU A 353 -4.14 -6.74 20.90
CA LEU A 353 -2.87 -6.16 20.47
C LEU A 353 -2.15 -5.43 21.61
N VAL A 354 -2.85 -4.80 22.55
CA VAL A 354 -2.24 -4.09 23.69
C VAL A 354 -1.44 -5.07 24.55
N GLU A 355 -2.05 -6.16 24.98
CA GLU A 355 -1.37 -7.22 25.75
C GLU A 355 -0.17 -7.79 24.98
N TRP A 356 -0.32 -7.96 23.67
CA TRP A 356 0.77 -8.45 22.84
C TRP A 356 1.94 -7.46 22.79
N ILE A 357 1.67 -6.16 22.64
CA ILE A 357 2.69 -5.10 22.66
C ILE A 357 3.44 -5.11 24.01
N GLU A 358 2.71 -5.10 25.12
CA GLU A 358 3.29 -5.08 26.46
C GLU A 358 4.20 -6.29 26.72
N LYS A 359 3.82 -7.47 26.23
CA LYS A 359 4.60 -8.72 26.41
C LYS A 359 5.75 -8.90 25.44
N ASN A 360 5.63 -8.42 24.21
CA ASN A 360 6.58 -8.74 23.12
C ASN A 360 7.42 -7.53 22.67
N ILE A 361 7.05 -6.31 23.07
CA ILE A 361 7.80 -5.09 22.80
C ILE A 361 8.13 -4.43 24.13
N SER A 362 7.23 -3.64 24.68
CA SER A 362 7.35 -3.04 26.01
C SER A 362 6.06 -2.34 26.41
N PRO A 363 5.71 -2.30 27.71
CA PRO A 363 4.68 -1.43 28.23
C PRO A 363 5.06 0.06 28.18
N GLU A 364 6.34 0.41 27.98
CA GLU A 364 6.81 1.80 27.84
C GLU A 364 6.53 2.39 26.45
N TRP A 365 6.16 1.59 25.46
CA TRP A 365 5.80 2.08 24.14
C TRP A 365 4.41 2.72 24.17
N SER A 366 4.37 4.03 23.88
CA SER A 366 3.15 4.84 24.01
C SER A 366 1.94 4.29 23.23
N LEU A 367 2.16 3.58 22.12
CA LEU A 367 1.11 2.96 21.32
C LEU A 367 0.21 2.04 22.16
N ALA A 368 0.73 1.34 23.16
CA ALA A 368 -0.08 0.46 24.02
C ALA A 368 -1.16 1.25 24.77
N GLU A 369 -0.81 2.40 25.33
CA GLU A 369 -1.75 3.27 26.02
C GLU A 369 -2.68 4.00 25.04
N GLU A 370 -2.16 4.52 23.93
CA GLU A 370 -2.93 5.21 22.89
C GLU A 370 -4.09 4.33 22.39
N LEU A 371 -3.82 3.05 22.11
CA LEU A 371 -4.84 2.08 21.68
C LEU A 371 -5.96 1.91 22.69
N GLN A 372 -5.68 1.99 24.00
CA GLN A 372 -6.70 1.90 25.05
C GLN A 372 -7.65 3.10 25.03
N TYR A 373 -7.22 4.25 24.51
CA TYR A 373 -8.05 5.45 24.34
C TYR A 373 -8.69 5.57 22.96
N GLY A 374 -8.55 4.54 22.12
CA GLY A 374 -9.08 4.54 20.74
C GLY A 374 -8.24 5.34 19.75
N ILE A 375 -7.00 5.66 20.09
CA ILE A 375 -6.03 6.38 19.26
C ILE A 375 -5.07 5.36 18.68
N ALA A 376 -4.73 5.50 17.39
CA ALA A 376 -3.66 4.73 16.77
C ALA A 376 -2.77 5.60 15.90
N ILE A 377 -1.60 5.05 15.59
CA ILE A 377 -0.63 5.62 14.64
C ILE A 377 -0.41 4.61 13.54
N HIS A 378 -0.33 5.08 12.29
CA HIS A 378 -0.01 4.23 11.16
C HIS A 378 1.02 4.89 10.25
N ASP A 379 2.18 4.26 10.14
CA ASP A 379 3.26 4.68 9.26
C ASP A 379 4.00 3.51 8.61
N GLY A 380 4.95 3.81 7.72
CA GLY A 380 5.71 2.83 6.98
C GLY A 380 6.70 1.99 7.82
N SER A 381 6.98 2.35 9.08
CA SER A 381 7.91 1.62 9.93
C SER A 381 7.26 0.46 10.67
N LEU A 382 5.95 0.51 10.92
CA LEU A 382 5.24 -0.51 11.69
C LEU A 382 5.41 -1.91 11.09
N GLN A 383 5.55 -2.91 11.96
CA GLN A 383 5.49 -4.31 11.55
C GLN A 383 4.15 -4.61 10.88
N LYS A 384 4.19 -5.45 9.83
CA LYS A 384 3.03 -5.75 8.97
C LYS A 384 1.78 -6.13 9.77
N HIS A 385 1.93 -7.04 10.75
CA HIS A 385 0.80 -7.51 11.56
C HIS A 385 0.19 -6.42 12.43
N ILE A 386 1.00 -5.49 12.98
CA ILE A 386 0.53 -4.37 13.80
C ILE A 386 -0.28 -3.41 12.94
N GLY A 387 0.30 -2.96 11.81
CA GLY A 387 -0.39 -2.06 10.88
C GLY A 387 -1.71 -2.64 10.38
N ALA A 388 -1.73 -3.91 9.95
CA ALA A 388 -2.94 -4.58 9.50
C ALA A 388 -4.02 -4.70 10.61
N SER A 389 -3.60 -4.91 11.87
CA SER A 389 -4.55 -4.98 12.99
C SER A 389 -5.12 -3.62 13.37
N ILE A 390 -4.31 -2.56 13.31
CA ILE A 390 -4.79 -1.19 13.51
C ILE A 390 -5.88 -0.85 12.49
N ILE A 391 -5.63 -1.14 11.20
CA ILE A 391 -6.62 -0.91 10.15
C ILE A 391 -7.90 -1.72 10.39
N LYS A 392 -7.77 -3.00 10.77
CA LYS A 392 -8.92 -3.83 11.11
C LYS A 392 -9.74 -3.24 12.26
N TYR A 393 -9.10 -2.92 13.38
CA TYR A 393 -9.78 -2.35 14.55
C TYR A 393 -10.44 -1.01 14.23
N PHE A 394 -9.81 -0.21 13.38
CA PHE A 394 -10.40 1.01 12.89
C PHE A 394 -11.65 0.74 12.02
N ASN A 395 -11.55 -0.15 11.04
CA ASN A 395 -12.69 -0.52 10.20
C ASN A 395 -13.85 -1.16 11.00
N GLU A 396 -13.56 -1.82 12.13
CA GLU A 396 -14.56 -2.37 13.07
C GLU A 396 -15.14 -1.31 14.03
N GLY A 397 -14.73 -0.05 13.94
CA GLY A 397 -15.17 1.03 14.83
C GLY A 397 -14.61 0.94 16.26
N ARG A 398 -13.60 0.10 16.50
CA ARG A 398 -12.94 -0.05 17.82
C ARG A 398 -11.87 1.01 18.07
N LEU A 399 -11.46 1.74 17.05
CA LEU A 399 -10.58 2.90 17.13
C LEU A 399 -11.30 4.11 16.54
N SER A 400 -11.24 5.25 17.22
CA SER A 400 -11.87 6.49 16.79
C SER A 400 -11.01 7.27 15.81
N CYS A 401 -9.69 7.25 15.99
CA CYS A 401 -8.81 8.00 15.10
C CYS A 401 -7.47 7.31 14.84
N ILE A 402 -6.92 7.59 13.64
CA ILE A 402 -5.58 7.17 13.24
C ILE A 402 -4.78 8.40 12.80
N PHE A 403 -3.65 8.66 13.45
CA PHE A 403 -2.64 9.59 12.99
C PHE A 403 -1.73 8.88 11.99
N CYS A 404 -1.65 9.37 10.76
CA CYS A 404 -1.03 8.65 9.66
C CYS A 404 -0.18 9.53 8.76
N THR A 405 0.67 8.88 7.99
CA THR A 405 1.44 9.50 6.90
C THR A 405 0.89 9.05 5.54
N SER A 406 1.58 9.37 4.45
CA SER A 406 1.20 8.96 3.08
C SER A 406 1.00 7.44 2.92
N THR A 407 1.51 6.63 3.82
CA THR A 407 1.38 5.16 3.74
C THR A 407 -0.06 4.66 3.87
N ILE A 408 -0.93 5.35 4.62
CA ILE A 408 -2.37 5.01 4.68
C ILE A 408 -3.08 5.45 3.39
N ILE A 409 -2.61 6.54 2.79
CA ILE A 409 -3.22 7.10 1.59
C ILE A 409 -2.93 6.23 0.38
N GLU A 410 -1.70 5.73 0.27
CA GLU A 410 -1.21 4.99 -0.89
C GLU A 410 -1.11 3.47 -0.66
N GLY A 411 -1.21 3.00 0.57
CA GLY A 411 -0.79 1.65 0.94
C GLY A 411 -1.83 0.73 1.54
N VAL A 412 -3.05 1.20 1.81
CA VAL A 412 -4.11 0.39 2.43
C VAL A 412 -5.49 0.84 1.94
N ASN A 413 -6.42 -0.10 1.91
CA ASN A 413 -7.81 0.18 1.57
C ASN A 413 -8.61 0.48 2.84
N THR A 414 -8.44 1.68 3.38
CA THR A 414 -9.26 2.18 4.46
C THR A 414 -9.81 3.54 4.12
N SER A 415 -11.03 3.79 4.56
CA SER A 415 -11.72 5.08 4.45
C SER A 415 -12.35 5.40 5.78
N ALA A 416 -12.57 6.66 6.03
CA ALA A 416 -13.16 7.15 7.26
C ALA A 416 -14.31 8.09 6.94
N LYS A 417 -15.19 8.33 7.91
CA LYS A 417 -16.19 9.41 7.78
C LYS A 417 -15.49 10.76 7.68
N ASN A 418 -14.42 10.95 8.46
CA ASN A 418 -13.68 12.20 8.53
C ASN A 418 -12.22 12.01 8.14
N VAL A 419 -11.70 12.95 7.38
CA VAL A 419 -10.27 13.07 7.08
C VAL A 419 -9.82 14.47 7.51
N ILE A 420 -8.69 14.58 8.14
CA ILE A 420 -8.08 15.86 8.53
C ILE A 420 -6.77 16.02 7.79
N LEU A 421 -6.67 17.02 6.94
CA LEU A 421 -5.42 17.46 6.34
C LEU A 421 -4.72 18.40 7.33
N PHE A 422 -3.89 17.84 8.22
CA PHE A 422 -3.24 18.63 9.26
C PHE A 422 -1.99 19.34 8.77
N ASP A 423 -1.19 18.68 7.90
CA ASP A 423 0.04 19.22 7.35
C ASP A 423 -0.02 19.31 5.82
N GLU A 424 0.68 20.32 5.27
CA GLU A 424 0.79 20.60 3.84
C GLU A 424 2.00 19.94 3.15
N LYS A 425 2.75 19.09 3.86
CA LYS A 425 3.98 18.47 3.36
C LYS A 425 3.90 16.94 3.40
N LYS A 426 4.59 16.33 2.44
CA LYS A 426 4.87 14.90 2.38
C LYS A 426 6.38 14.73 2.59
N GLY A 427 6.78 14.35 3.82
CA GLY A 427 8.18 14.45 4.21
C GLY A 427 8.68 15.89 4.17
N GLY A 428 9.67 16.18 3.35
CA GLY A 428 10.26 17.51 3.17
C GLY A 428 9.63 18.36 2.06
N HIS A 429 8.72 17.81 1.23
CA HIS A 429 8.16 18.47 0.05
C HIS A 429 6.70 18.88 0.25
N PRO A 430 6.23 20.01 -0.29
CA PRO A 430 4.81 20.33 -0.32
C PRO A 430 4.01 19.24 -1.05
N ILE A 431 2.78 18.95 -0.57
CA ILE A 431 1.84 18.11 -1.30
C ILE A 431 1.33 18.85 -2.53
N ASP A 432 1.12 18.12 -3.62
CA ASP A 432 0.46 18.65 -4.81
C ASP A 432 -1.06 18.36 -4.80
N PHE A 433 -1.76 18.81 -5.83
CA PHE A 433 -3.20 18.58 -5.95
C PHE A 433 -3.56 17.09 -6.08
N PHE A 434 -2.68 16.27 -6.64
CA PHE A 434 -2.87 14.82 -6.71
C PHE A 434 -2.80 14.17 -5.31
N ASP A 435 -1.80 14.51 -4.50
CA ASP A 435 -1.68 14.03 -3.13
C ASP A 435 -2.90 14.46 -2.30
N TYR A 436 -3.31 15.74 -2.42
CA TYR A 436 -4.52 16.26 -1.77
C TYR A 436 -5.78 15.47 -2.19
N SER A 437 -5.96 15.23 -3.48
CA SER A 437 -7.12 14.50 -4.01
C SER A 437 -7.17 13.06 -3.48
N ASN A 438 -6.01 12.42 -3.32
CA ASN A 438 -5.90 11.08 -2.76
C ASN A 438 -6.17 11.08 -1.24
N ILE A 439 -5.73 12.10 -0.51
CA ILE A 439 -6.07 12.29 0.92
C ILE A 439 -7.58 12.48 1.05
N LYS A 440 -8.14 13.43 0.31
CA LYS A 440 -9.59 13.70 0.29
C LYS A 440 -10.41 12.45 -0.08
N GLY A 441 -9.94 11.67 -1.05
CA GLY A 441 -10.60 10.44 -1.49
C GLY A 441 -10.69 9.32 -0.46
N ARG A 442 -10.05 9.49 0.72
CA ARG A 442 -10.22 8.59 1.87
C ARG A 442 -11.40 8.97 2.76
N SER A 443 -12.05 10.10 2.51
CA SER A 443 -13.28 10.48 3.18
C SER A 443 -14.49 9.86 2.47
N GLY A 444 -15.40 9.31 3.25
CA GLY A 444 -16.54 8.56 2.75
C GLY A 444 -16.19 7.12 2.36
N ARG A 445 -17.12 6.23 2.58
CA ARG A 445 -17.01 4.80 2.25
C ARG A 445 -18.28 4.30 1.63
N MET A 446 -18.18 3.75 0.45
CA MET A 446 -19.31 3.11 -0.22
C MET A 446 -20.00 2.13 0.73
N MET A 447 -21.31 2.17 0.82
CA MET A 447 -22.17 1.34 1.68
C MET A 447 -22.14 1.66 3.19
N GLU A 448 -21.24 2.52 3.67
CA GLU A 448 -21.14 2.86 5.11
C GLU A 448 -21.32 4.35 5.36
N HIS A 449 -20.56 5.19 4.67
CA HIS A 449 -20.56 6.65 4.82
C HIS A 449 -20.72 7.29 3.44
N TYR A 450 -21.96 7.57 3.04
CA TYR A 450 -22.27 8.16 1.73
C TYR A 450 -21.64 9.55 1.57
N VAL A 451 -21.65 10.35 2.63
CA VAL A 451 -21.03 11.67 2.67
C VAL A 451 -19.90 11.67 3.69
N GLY A 452 -18.67 11.82 3.20
CA GLY A 452 -17.49 12.04 4.02
C GLY A 452 -17.23 13.53 4.28
N ARG A 453 -16.30 13.83 5.19
CA ARG A 453 -15.86 15.21 5.47
C ARG A 453 -14.34 15.28 5.43
N ILE A 454 -13.81 16.34 4.80
CA ILE A 454 -12.41 16.70 4.93
C ILE A 454 -12.26 18.05 5.63
N PHE A 455 -11.45 18.10 6.68
CA PHE A 455 -11.12 19.30 7.42
C PHE A 455 -9.70 19.73 7.04
N ASN A 456 -9.57 20.91 6.41
CA ASN A 456 -8.28 21.46 5.98
C ASN A 456 -7.71 22.40 7.04
N PHE A 457 -6.58 22.03 7.64
CA PHE A 457 -5.80 22.85 8.57
C PHE A 457 -4.66 23.61 7.92
N CYS A 458 -4.57 23.56 6.60
CA CYS A 458 -3.57 24.24 5.79
C CYS A 458 -4.16 24.56 4.41
N HIS A 459 -3.44 25.40 3.67
CA HIS A 459 -3.88 25.81 2.34
C HIS A 459 -3.92 24.61 1.38
N VAL A 460 -5.01 24.52 0.64
CA VAL A 460 -5.20 23.46 -0.38
C VAL A 460 -4.40 23.80 -1.64
N PRO A 461 -3.64 22.85 -2.20
CA PRO A 461 -2.93 23.06 -3.45
C PRO A 461 -3.85 23.43 -4.60
N ALA A 462 -3.40 24.31 -5.49
CA ALA A 462 -4.15 24.71 -6.68
C ALA A 462 -4.41 23.49 -7.60
N GLN A 463 -5.60 23.39 -8.13
CA GLN A 463 -5.98 22.34 -9.08
C GLN A 463 -5.12 22.44 -10.35
N ARG A 464 -4.54 21.28 -10.75
CA ARG A 464 -3.74 21.15 -11.96
C ARG A 464 -4.07 19.83 -12.64
N SER A 465 -3.99 19.81 -13.97
CA SER A 465 -4.09 18.58 -14.75
C SER A 465 -2.91 17.66 -14.46
N ILE A 466 -3.21 16.39 -14.27
CA ILE A 466 -2.24 15.36 -13.88
C ILE A 466 -2.04 14.42 -15.06
N VAL A 467 -0.89 14.56 -15.73
CA VAL A 467 -0.45 13.67 -16.80
C VAL A 467 0.71 12.83 -16.29
N ILE A 468 0.59 11.51 -16.42
CA ILE A 468 1.60 10.55 -15.97
C ILE A 468 2.57 10.25 -17.12
N ASP A 469 3.85 10.54 -16.90
CA ASP A 469 4.92 10.14 -17.81
C ASP A 469 5.18 8.63 -17.72
N ILE A 470 5.41 8.04 -18.89
CA ILE A 470 5.83 6.64 -19.00
C ILE A 470 7.29 6.63 -19.49
N PRO A 471 8.26 6.51 -18.57
CA PRO A 471 9.68 6.78 -18.85
C PRO A 471 10.28 5.96 -19.97
N PHE A 472 10.02 4.64 -20.01
CA PHE A 472 10.56 3.76 -21.05
C PHE A 472 9.96 4.04 -22.45
N TYR A 473 8.80 4.69 -22.50
CA TYR A 473 8.15 5.08 -23.75
C TYR A 473 8.49 6.53 -24.13
N GLU A 474 8.42 7.48 -23.20
CA GLU A 474 8.75 8.89 -23.41
C GLU A 474 10.24 9.08 -23.73
N GLN A 475 11.12 8.39 -23.00
CA GLN A 475 12.57 8.39 -23.13
C GLN A 475 13.19 9.80 -23.07
N ASN A 476 12.71 10.61 -22.12
CA ASN A 476 13.30 11.91 -21.88
C ASN A 476 14.77 11.76 -21.42
N PRO A 477 15.77 12.34 -22.12
CA PRO A 477 17.18 12.15 -21.81
C PRO A 477 17.60 12.60 -20.41
N GLU A 478 16.92 13.60 -19.85
CA GLU A 478 17.23 14.17 -18.52
C GLU A 478 16.64 13.33 -17.37
N LEU A 479 15.52 12.65 -17.62
CA LEU A 479 14.81 11.90 -16.58
C LEU A 479 15.06 10.41 -16.65
N LEU A 480 15.21 9.85 -17.87
CA LEU A 480 15.34 8.41 -18.07
C LEU A 480 16.61 7.87 -17.41
N THR A 481 16.46 6.94 -16.47
CA THR A 481 17.57 6.29 -15.78
C THR A 481 18.23 5.22 -16.65
N ASN A 482 19.51 4.89 -16.36
CA ASN A 482 20.17 3.79 -17.01
C ASN A 482 19.53 2.43 -16.67
N GLU A 483 18.94 2.35 -15.49
CA GLU A 483 18.24 1.19 -14.94
C GLU A 483 17.02 0.81 -15.79
N ILE A 484 16.30 1.79 -16.34
CA ILE A 484 15.21 1.56 -17.28
C ILE A 484 15.76 1.37 -18.70
N LEU A 485 16.68 2.25 -19.12
CA LEU A 485 17.19 2.28 -20.48
C LEU A 485 17.78 0.92 -20.94
N ILE A 486 18.49 0.22 -20.05
CA ILE A 486 19.11 -1.08 -20.33
C ILE A 486 18.09 -2.19 -20.70
N ASN A 487 16.82 -2.03 -20.26
CA ASN A 487 15.74 -2.98 -20.48
C ASN A 487 14.83 -2.64 -21.69
N ILE A 488 15.05 -1.49 -22.33
CA ILE A 488 14.31 -1.11 -23.54
C ILE A 488 14.84 -1.96 -24.71
N GLU A 489 13.93 -2.46 -25.54
CA GLU A 489 14.31 -3.19 -26.74
C GLU A 489 15.01 -2.27 -27.74
N LYS A 490 16.05 -2.78 -28.41
CA LYS A 490 16.91 -1.99 -29.34
C LYS A 490 16.11 -1.21 -30.39
N ASN A 491 15.03 -1.81 -30.89
CA ASN A 491 14.21 -1.21 -31.95
C ASN A 491 13.30 -0.07 -31.40
N ASP A 492 13.07 -0.05 -30.10
CA ASP A 492 12.25 0.97 -29.42
C ASP A 492 13.07 2.14 -28.86
N VAL A 493 14.42 2.05 -28.93
CA VAL A 493 15.31 3.09 -28.41
C VAL A 493 15.28 4.33 -29.29
N LYS A 494 14.90 5.47 -28.71
CA LYS A 494 14.88 6.77 -29.41
C LYS A 494 16.28 7.33 -29.64
N GLN A 495 16.42 8.18 -30.67
CA GLN A 495 17.69 8.73 -31.10
C GLN A 495 18.43 9.50 -30.00
N ASP A 496 17.69 10.28 -29.19
CA ASP A 496 18.26 11.14 -28.16
C ASP A 496 18.97 10.37 -27.03
N VAL A 497 18.60 9.13 -26.79
CA VAL A 497 19.21 8.27 -25.75
C VAL A 497 20.05 7.13 -26.32
N LYS A 498 20.12 7.03 -27.66
CA LYS A 498 20.78 5.90 -28.34
C LYS A 498 22.27 5.75 -28.04
N SER A 499 23.00 6.86 -27.99
CA SER A 499 24.43 6.84 -27.67
C SER A 499 24.68 6.25 -26.27
N ARG A 500 23.86 6.64 -25.28
CA ARG A 500 23.92 6.13 -23.91
C ARG A 500 23.52 4.66 -23.84
N TYR A 501 22.50 4.24 -24.60
CA TYR A 501 22.10 2.85 -24.72
C TYR A 501 23.22 1.98 -25.29
N ASP A 502 23.86 2.42 -26.39
CA ASP A 502 24.96 1.68 -27.08
C ASP A 502 26.18 1.55 -26.16
N GLN A 503 26.52 2.59 -25.38
CA GLN A 503 27.59 2.55 -24.37
C GLN A 503 27.34 1.47 -23.31
N ILE A 504 26.12 1.41 -22.75
CA ILE A 504 25.75 0.40 -21.74
C ILE A 504 25.77 -0.99 -22.35
N ASN A 505 25.24 -1.18 -23.56
CA ASN A 505 25.15 -2.46 -24.22
C ASN A 505 26.49 -2.92 -24.88
N ALA A 506 27.55 -2.11 -24.83
CA ALA A 506 28.92 -2.53 -25.18
C ALA A 506 29.56 -3.40 -24.07
N LEU A 507 28.97 -3.53 -22.90
CA LEU A 507 29.43 -4.44 -21.85
C LEU A 507 29.34 -5.91 -22.28
N PRO A 508 30.17 -6.82 -21.71
CA PRO A 508 30.06 -8.25 -21.95
C PRO A 508 28.62 -8.75 -21.68
N SER A 509 28.12 -9.58 -22.59
CA SER A 509 26.70 -10.02 -22.56
C SER A 509 26.29 -10.73 -21.29
N ASP A 510 27.19 -11.50 -20.68
CA ASP A 510 26.98 -12.19 -19.41
C ASP A 510 26.84 -11.20 -18.21
N LEU A 511 27.71 -10.19 -18.16
CA LEU A 511 27.59 -9.11 -17.16
C LEU A 511 26.32 -8.28 -17.38
N LEU A 512 26.00 -7.96 -18.64
CA LEU A 512 24.80 -7.22 -18.99
C LEU A 512 23.53 -7.94 -18.54
N ASN A 513 23.46 -9.26 -18.72
CA ASN A 513 22.34 -10.07 -18.28
C ASN A 513 22.17 -10.04 -16.73
N ILE A 514 23.27 -10.11 -16.00
CA ILE A 514 23.26 -10.01 -14.53
C ILE A 514 22.78 -8.62 -14.09
N ILE A 515 23.29 -7.55 -14.71
CA ILE A 515 22.90 -6.18 -14.40
C ILE A 515 21.40 -5.99 -14.62
N ARG A 516 20.84 -6.49 -15.70
CA ARG A 516 19.39 -6.46 -16.00
C ARG A 516 18.57 -7.22 -14.97
N GLN A 517 18.99 -8.43 -14.61
CA GLN A 517 18.30 -9.26 -13.62
C GLN A 517 18.29 -8.62 -12.23
N ASN A 518 19.40 -8.03 -11.83
CA ASN A 518 19.52 -7.37 -10.53
C ASN A 518 18.63 -6.13 -10.42
N GLY A 519 18.41 -5.38 -11.51
CA GLY A 519 17.50 -4.22 -11.56
C GLY A 519 17.85 -3.10 -10.59
N VAL A 520 19.12 -2.87 -10.33
CA VAL A 520 19.67 -1.79 -9.48
C VAL A 520 20.73 -1.02 -10.25
N SER A 521 21.31 0.01 -9.64
CA SER A 521 22.29 0.92 -10.22
C SER A 521 23.24 0.23 -11.23
N VAL A 522 23.08 0.53 -12.51
CA VAL A 522 23.92 0.00 -13.59
C VAL A 522 25.38 0.35 -13.35
N ASN A 523 25.64 1.64 -13.08
CA ASN A 523 27.00 2.12 -12.83
C ASN A 523 27.59 1.54 -11.54
N GLY A 524 26.78 1.37 -10.50
CA GLY A 524 27.19 0.74 -9.25
C GLY A 524 27.64 -0.70 -9.46
N GLN A 525 26.87 -1.48 -10.22
CA GLN A 525 27.21 -2.87 -10.53
C GLN A 525 28.50 -3.00 -11.36
N ILE A 526 28.71 -2.07 -12.30
CA ILE A 526 29.98 -2.01 -13.08
C ILE A 526 31.16 -1.74 -12.13
N ARG A 527 31.04 -0.83 -11.18
CA ARG A 527 32.10 -0.56 -10.20
C ARG A 527 32.38 -1.77 -9.31
N ILE A 528 31.31 -2.46 -8.81
CA ILE A 528 31.47 -3.71 -8.06
C ILE A 528 32.20 -4.77 -8.87
N TYR A 529 31.83 -4.96 -10.13
CA TYR A 529 32.48 -5.91 -11.03
C TYR A 529 33.99 -5.60 -11.16
N ASN A 530 34.36 -4.36 -11.45
CA ASN A 530 35.75 -3.95 -11.61
C ASN A 530 36.57 -4.13 -10.31
N LYS A 531 35.99 -3.79 -9.14
CA LYS A 531 36.62 -3.98 -7.82
C LYS A 531 36.86 -5.47 -7.56
N LEU A 532 35.84 -6.31 -7.74
CA LEU A 532 35.93 -7.75 -7.52
C LEU A 532 36.90 -8.42 -8.50
N VAL A 533 37.03 -7.95 -9.73
CA VAL A 533 38.07 -8.42 -10.67
C VAL A 533 39.46 -8.15 -10.11
N GLY A 534 39.70 -7.03 -9.44
CA GLY A 534 40.92 -6.74 -8.69
C GLY A 534 41.12 -7.67 -7.49
N ASP A 535 40.11 -7.68 -6.61
CA ASP A 535 40.18 -8.36 -5.31
C ASP A 535 40.31 -9.89 -5.42
N THR A 536 39.69 -10.52 -6.43
CA THR A 536 39.83 -11.96 -6.67
C THR A 536 41.24 -12.41 -7.05
N LYS A 537 42.23 -11.50 -7.23
CA LYS A 537 43.65 -11.81 -7.35
C LYS A 537 44.33 -12.02 -5.98
N SER A 538 43.75 -11.54 -4.90
CA SER A 538 44.26 -11.65 -3.54
C SER A 538 43.67 -12.88 -2.83
N LYS A 539 44.51 -13.72 -2.22
CA LYS A 539 44.06 -14.85 -1.39
C LYS A 539 43.30 -14.38 -0.14
N GLU A 540 43.63 -13.22 0.37
CA GLU A 540 42.97 -12.63 1.56
C GLU A 540 41.59 -12.13 1.22
N ALA A 541 41.41 -11.39 0.14
CA ALA A 541 40.12 -10.92 -0.34
C ALA A 541 39.20 -12.09 -0.73
N LEU A 542 39.75 -13.17 -1.33
CA LEU A 542 38.98 -14.37 -1.63
C LEU A 542 38.31 -15.02 -0.41
N LYS A 543 38.93 -14.98 0.79
CA LYS A 543 38.30 -15.47 2.02
C LYS A 543 37.03 -14.70 2.39
N ASN A 544 36.98 -13.41 2.05
CA ASN A 544 35.80 -12.56 2.32
C ASN A 544 34.72 -12.73 1.26
N ILE A 545 35.01 -13.34 0.11
CA ILE A 545 34.11 -13.55 -1.02
C ILE A 545 33.55 -14.98 -1.04
N GLN A 546 34.41 -15.99 -0.80
CA GLN A 546 34.12 -17.42 -1.00
C GLN A 546 33.48 -18.08 0.23
N TRP A 547 32.27 -17.65 0.63
CA TRP A 547 31.51 -18.27 1.70
C TRP A 547 30.09 -18.67 1.25
N SER A 548 29.48 -19.63 1.94
CA SER A 548 28.20 -20.22 1.53
C SER A 548 27.23 -20.54 2.66
N GLN A 549 27.61 -20.23 3.88
CA GLN A 549 26.80 -20.42 5.08
C GLN A 549 26.51 -19.06 5.73
N LEU A 550 26.43 -19.00 7.04
CA LEU A 550 26.37 -17.72 7.74
C LEU A 550 27.75 -17.04 7.67
N PRO A 551 27.82 -15.77 7.27
CA PRO A 551 29.09 -15.06 7.14
C PRO A 551 29.76 -14.80 8.48
N THR A 552 31.09 -14.74 8.51
CA THR A 552 31.83 -14.13 9.63
C THR A 552 31.59 -12.62 9.63
N TRP A 553 32.07 -11.92 10.69
CA TRP A 553 31.98 -10.46 10.73
C TRP A 553 32.68 -9.81 9.54
N ASP A 554 33.91 -10.21 9.22
CA ASP A 554 34.71 -9.62 8.13
C ASP A 554 34.09 -9.89 6.76
N GLN A 555 33.53 -11.07 6.53
CA GLN A 555 32.82 -11.42 5.32
C GLN A 555 31.57 -10.59 5.13
N MET A 556 30.77 -10.42 6.17
CA MET A 556 29.56 -9.60 6.13
C MET A 556 29.90 -8.12 5.94
N TYR A 557 30.88 -7.62 6.68
CA TYR A 557 31.34 -6.24 6.61
C TYR A 557 31.86 -5.89 5.22
N TYR A 558 32.68 -6.74 4.61
CA TYR A 558 33.22 -6.58 3.25
C TYR A 558 32.09 -6.41 2.22
N VAL A 559 31.09 -7.30 2.24
CA VAL A 559 29.96 -7.22 1.29
C VAL A 559 29.13 -5.96 1.51
N LEU A 560 28.88 -5.57 2.77
CA LEU A 560 28.15 -4.35 3.08
C LEU A 560 28.90 -3.09 2.67
N GLU A 561 30.22 -3.03 2.87
CA GLU A 561 31.07 -1.91 2.48
C GLU A 561 31.09 -1.76 0.94
N LEU A 562 31.26 -2.87 0.21
CA LEU A 562 31.20 -2.89 -1.24
C LEU A 562 29.86 -2.42 -1.80
N ALA A 563 28.76 -2.80 -1.13
CA ALA A 563 27.42 -2.42 -1.51
C ALA A 563 27.12 -0.95 -1.17
N GLU A 564 27.56 -0.45 -0.02
CA GLU A 564 27.38 0.94 0.38
C GLU A 564 28.04 1.89 -0.59
N GLU A 565 29.30 1.68 -0.93
CA GLU A 565 30.05 2.49 -1.89
C GLU A 565 29.40 2.57 -3.27
N ASN A 566 28.58 1.57 -3.66
CA ASN A 566 28.17 1.39 -5.05
C ASN A 566 26.66 1.27 -5.28
N LEU A 567 25.87 0.80 -4.33
CA LEU A 567 24.46 0.51 -4.52
C LEU A 567 23.53 1.37 -3.67
N PHE A 568 23.94 1.74 -2.46
CA PHE A 568 23.19 2.58 -1.57
C PHE A 568 24.13 3.48 -0.76
N ASN A 569 23.61 4.56 -0.22
CA ASN A 569 24.35 5.44 0.68
C ASN A 569 23.55 5.68 1.98
N PHE A 570 24.20 6.26 2.97
CA PHE A 570 23.57 6.62 4.25
C PHE A 570 22.99 8.04 4.25
N GLU A 571 22.87 8.72 3.12
CA GLU A 571 22.30 10.07 3.03
C GLU A 571 20.87 10.11 3.53
N SER A 572 20.07 9.07 3.24
CA SER A 572 18.72 8.90 3.75
C SER A 572 18.67 8.63 5.25
N LYS A 573 19.78 8.27 5.86
CA LYS A 573 20.00 8.04 7.31
C LYS A 573 18.97 7.14 8.02
N ARG A 574 18.19 6.39 7.34
CA ARG A 574 17.07 5.56 7.84
C ARG A 574 17.43 4.72 9.07
N GLY A 575 17.87 5.39 10.16
CA GLY A 575 18.30 4.79 11.43
C GLY A 575 19.71 4.18 11.42
N VAL A 576 20.41 4.20 10.28
CA VAL A 576 21.79 3.67 10.11
C VAL A 576 22.68 4.78 9.53
N TYR A 577 23.84 4.99 10.12
CA TYR A 577 24.76 6.07 9.79
C TYR A 577 26.14 5.61 9.33
N SER A 578 26.40 4.31 9.39
CA SER A 578 27.67 3.71 8.92
C SER A 578 27.53 2.22 8.65
N VAL A 579 28.39 1.67 7.78
CA VAL A 579 28.50 0.22 7.51
C VAL A 579 28.74 -0.55 8.79
N LYS A 580 29.60 -0.05 9.67
CA LYS A 580 29.93 -0.69 10.97
C LYS A 580 28.69 -0.82 11.87
N GLN A 581 27.85 0.22 11.92
CA GLN A 581 26.61 0.20 12.69
C GLN A 581 25.61 -0.80 12.07
N LEU A 582 25.44 -0.80 10.75
CA LEU A 582 24.58 -1.74 10.05
C LEU A 582 25.01 -3.19 10.30
N ALA A 583 26.32 -3.47 10.15
CA ALA A 583 26.89 -4.79 10.41
C ALA A 583 26.68 -5.23 11.87
N ARG A 584 26.82 -4.30 12.84
CA ARG A 584 26.56 -4.57 14.26
C ARG A 584 25.10 -4.94 14.50
N TYR A 585 24.15 -4.18 14.00
CA TYR A 585 22.72 -4.48 14.15
C TYR A 585 22.32 -5.77 13.45
N LEU A 586 22.85 -6.01 12.26
CA LEU A 586 22.60 -7.24 11.53
C LEU A 586 23.14 -8.47 12.28
N ASN A 587 24.35 -8.37 12.84
CA ASN A 587 24.93 -9.43 13.67
C ASN A 587 24.15 -9.65 14.97
N MET A 588 23.68 -8.58 15.61
CA MET A 588 22.83 -8.66 16.80
C MET A 588 21.52 -9.38 16.47
N TYR A 589 20.84 -8.97 15.39
CA TYR A 589 19.59 -9.58 14.94
C TYR A 589 19.74 -11.05 14.57
N ARG A 590 20.81 -11.39 13.82
CA ARG A 590 21.13 -12.77 13.47
C ARG A 590 21.32 -13.67 14.71
N THR A 591 21.97 -13.17 15.75
CA THR A 591 22.29 -13.92 16.96
C THR A 591 21.10 -14.03 17.90
N LYS A 592 20.42 -12.94 18.16
CA LYS A 592 19.30 -12.83 19.12
C LYS A 592 17.96 -13.19 18.52
N LYS A 593 17.80 -12.99 17.21
CA LYS A 593 16.55 -13.21 16.46
C LYS A 593 15.37 -12.39 17.02
N ASN A 594 15.67 -11.26 17.65
CA ASN A 594 14.69 -10.39 18.27
C ASN A 594 15.04 -8.93 18.01
N ILE A 595 14.07 -8.18 17.49
CA ILE A 595 14.23 -6.76 17.16
C ILE A 595 14.34 -5.90 18.44
N ILE A 596 13.79 -6.38 19.55
CA ILE A 596 13.76 -5.62 20.81
C ILE A 596 15.18 -5.40 21.37
N ASP A 597 16.10 -6.32 21.13
CA ASP A 597 17.50 -6.10 21.52
C ASP A 597 18.11 -4.87 20.82
N ILE A 598 17.67 -4.57 19.59
CA ILE A 598 18.08 -3.35 18.87
C ILE A 598 17.36 -2.12 19.44
N VAL A 599 16.07 -2.24 19.79
CA VAL A 599 15.34 -1.15 20.48
C VAL A 599 16.07 -0.75 21.75
N GLU A 600 16.41 -1.73 22.59
CA GLU A 600 17.10 -1.50 23.85
C GLU A 600 18.49 -0.88 23.66
N ASP A 601 19.25 -1.32 22.66
CA ASP A 601 20.56 -0.75 22.34
C ASP A 601 20.45 0.72 21.90
N ILE A 602 19.49 1.05 21.03
CA ILE A 602 19.23 2.42 20.59
C ILE A 602 18.77 3.28 21.76
N TYR A 603 17.84 2.79 22.57
CA TYR A 603 17.32 3.50 23.73
C TYR A 603 18.42 3.83 24.73
N ARG A 604 19.23 2.83 25.14
CA ARG A 604 20.37 3.02 26.05
C ARG A 604 21.34 4.07 25.51
N SER A 605 21.74 3.97 24.28
CA SER A 605 22.64 4.93 23.64
C SER A 605 22.12 6.38 23.69
N ARG A 606 20.80 6.57 23.65
CA ARG A 606 20.18 7.90 23.74
C ARG A 606 20.14 8.43 25.15
N ILE A 607 19.77 7.61 26.14
CA ILE A 607 19.65 8.06 27.53
C ILE A 607 21.00 8.29 28.19
N GLU A 608 22.06 7.57 27.82
CA GLU A 608 23.42 7.77 28.33
C GLU A 608 23.96 9.20 28.08
N THR A 609 23.48 9.87 27.06
CA THR A 609 23.87 11.24 26.70
C THR A 609 23.08 12.33 27.43
N VAL A 610 22.05 11.96 28.22
CA VAL A 610 21.08 12.89 28.80
C VAL A 610 21.37 13.15 30.27
N LYS A 611 21.70 14.39 30.61
CA LYS A 611 22.00 14.80 32.02
C LYS A 611 20.81 14.70 32.98
N LYS A 612 19.56 14.90 32.48
CA LYS A 612 18.33 14.84 33.27
C LYS A 612 17.23 14.11 32.48
N LEU A 613 16.89 12.90 32.90
CA LEU A 613 15.87 12.09 32.29
C LEU A 613 14.54 12.27 33.05
N THR A 614 13.57 12.93 32.44
CA THR A 614 12.19 13.01 32.92
C THR A 614 11.37 11.84 32.36
N ASP A 615 10.24 11.48 32.95
CA ASP A 615 9.39 10.41 32.46
C ASP A 615 8.87 10.68 31.03
N GLU A 616 8.51 11.94 30.73
CA GLU A 616 8.15 12.34 29.36
C GLU A 616 9.29 12.11 28.36
N ARG A 617 10.54 12.46 28.72
CA ARG A 617 11.69 12.19 27.85
C ARG A 617 12.00 10.70 27.73
N ARG A 618 11.80 9.92 28.81
CA ARG A 618 11.98 8.49 28.81
C ARG A 618 11.05 7.83 27.77
N THR A 619 9.75 8.07 27.87
CA THR A 619 8.77 7.54 26.91
C THR A 619 9.07 7.99 25.49
N ARG A 620 9.36 9.27 25.26
CA ARG A 620 9.70 9.79 23.94
C ARG A 620 10.92 9.08 23.33
N TYR A 621 11.99 8.91 24.09
CA TYR A 621 13.19 8.22 23.59
C TYR A 621 12.95 6.74 23.34
N TYR A 622 12.07 6.12 24.12
CA TYR A 622 11.67 4.74 23.86
C TYR A 622 10.87 4.62 22.57
N ASP A 623 9.86 5.46 22.37
CA ASP A 623 9.07 5.52 21.12
C ASP A 623 9.96 5.71 19.89
N GLU A 624 10.91 6.66 19.97
CA GLU A 624 11.86 6.92 18.91
C GLU A 624 12.82 5.74 18.67
N ALA A 625 13.17 4.98 19.72
CA ALA A 625 13.99 3.78 19.58
C ALA A 625 13.23 2.64 18.91
N VAL A 626 11.97 2.42 19.27
CA VAL A 626 11.08 1.45 18.60
C VAL A 626 10.93 1.79 17.13
N GLU A 627 10.64 3.06 16.82
CA GLU A 627 10.52 3.53 15.44
C GLU A 627 11.79 3.24 14.64
N THR A 628 12.94 3.64 15.19
CA THR A 628 14.22 3.48 14.51
C THR A 628 14.54 2.01 14.27
N ALA A 629 14.33 1.15 15.28
CA ALA A 629 14.59 -0.28 15.15
C ALA A 629 13.66 -0.94 14.14
N PHE A 630 12.36 -0.61 14.14
CA PHE A 630 11.40 -1.12 13.15
C PHE A 630 11.72 -0.64 11.73
N HIS A 631 12.20 0.59 11.61
CA HIS A 631 12.65 1.13 10.33
C HIS A 631 13.90 0.40 9.82
N ILE A 632 14.88 0.14 10.72
CA ILE A 632 16.07 -0.68 10.41
C ILE A 632 15.64 -2.07 9.96
N TYR A 633 14.76 -2.72 10.71
CA TYR A 633 14.26 -4.05 10.38
C TYR A 633 13.62 -4.08 9.00
N ARG A 634 12.63 -3.21 8.76
CA ARG A 634 11.84 -3.22 7.53
C ARG A 634 12.64 -2.78 6.30
N HIS A 635 13.41 -1.70 6.43
CA HIS A 635 14.12 -1.12 5.28
C HIS A 635 15.46 -1.84 5.02
N TRP A 636 16.26 -2.07 6.08
CA TRP A 636 17.58 -2.66 5.90
C TRP A 636 17.54 -4.18 5.87
N PHE A 637 16.93 -4.85 6.84
CA PHE A 637 17.02 -6.31 6.96
C PHE A 637 16.09 -7.03 5.98
N GLN A 638 14.89 -6.51 5.77
CA GLN A 638 13.91 -7.15 4.88
C GLN A 638 14.04 -6.74 3.42
N PHE A 639 14.77 -5.66 3.10
CA PHE A 639 14.83 -5.14 1.74
C PHE A 639 16.26 -4.84 1.25
N THR A 640 16.96 -3.84 1.82
CA THR A 640 18.20 -3.30 1.24
C THR A 640 19.35 -4.29 1.33
N VAL A 641 19.56 -4.92 2.50
CA VAL A 641 20.66 -5.88 2.71
C VAL A 641 20.48 -7.13 1.86
N PRO A 642 19.31 -7.81 1.86
CA PRO A 642 19.08 -8.96 0.98
C PRO A 642 19.40 -8.66 -0.49
N LYS A 643 18.89 -7.53 -0.99
CA LYS A 643 19.12 -7.11 -2.38
C LYS A 643 20.61 -6.85 -2.68
N ALA A 644 21.30 -6.14 -1.79
CA ALA A 644 22.72 -5.87 -1.92
C ALA A 644 23.57 -7.15 -1.97
N PHE A 645 23.28 -8.10 -1.09
CA PHE A 645 23.97 -9.39 -1.05
C PHE A 645 23.72 -10.20 -2.32
N ARG A 646 22.51 -10.23 -2.86
CA ARG A 646 22.20 -10.90 -4.13
C ARG A 646 22.98 -10.30 -5.29
N VAL A 647 23.10 -8.98 -5.36
CA VAL A 647 23.83 -8.28 -6.41
C VAL A 647 25.32 -8.65 -6.35
N VAL A 648 25.93 -8.57 -5.17
CA VAL A 648 27.34 -8.95 -4.99
C VAL A 648 27.55 -10.44 -5.28
N ASP A 649 26.61 -11.31 -4.85
CA ASP A 649 26.66 -12.76 -5.10
C ASP A 649 26.65 -13.09 -6.59
N SER A 650 25.74 -12.49 -7.35
CA SER A 650 25.65 -12.74 -8.79
C SER A 650 26.91 -12.30 -9.55
N ILE A 651 27.48 -11.14 -9.19
CA ILE A 651 28.69 -10.61 -9.82
C ILE A 651 29.92 -11.43 -9.43
N GLN A 652 30.07 -11.79 -8.14
CA GLN A 652 31.23 -12.60 -7.70
C GLN A 652 31.23 -14.00 -8.36
N ARG A 653 30.05 -14.61 -8.51
CA ARG A 653 29.93 -15.90 -9.19
C ARG A 653 30.39 -15.82 -10.64
N LEU A 654 29.93 -14.81 -11.38
CA LEU A 654 30.36 -14.58 -12.76
C LEU A 654 31.88 -14.47 -12.87
N ILE A 655 32.54 -13.70 -11.98
CA ILE A 655 33.97 -13.48 -12.01
C ILE A 655 34.73 -14.77 -11.63
N CYS A 656 34.27 -15.50 -10.63
CA CYS A 656 34.87 -16.75 -10.22
C CYS A 656 34.77 -17.82 -11.31
N GLU A 657 33.60 -17.91 -11.98
CA GLU A 657 33.39 -18.80 -13.11
C GLU A 657 34.37 -18.49 -14.27
N LYS A 658 34.46 -17.20 -14.68
CA LYS A 658 35.42 -16.76 -15.72
C LYS A 658 36.87 -17.06 -15.38
N ARG A 659 37.23 -17.14 -14.10
CA ARG A 659 38.58 -17.44 -13.62
C ARG A 659 38.78 -18.89 -13.26
N ASN A 660 37.76 -19.73 -13.40
CA ASN A 660 37.76 -21.13 -13.00
C ASN A 660 38.21 -21.34 -11.53
N ILE A 661 37.71 -20.48 -10.62
CA ILE A 661 37.90 -20.56 -9.17
C ILE A 661 36.58 -20.79 -8.43
N LYS A 662 36.64 -21.37 -7.24
CA LYS A 662 35.43 -21.61 -6.43
C LYS A 662 34.74 -20.30 -6.11
N SER A 663 33.43 -20.22 -6.35
CA SER A 663 32.60 -19.08 -5.98
C SER A 663 32.03 -19.26 -4.58
N GLY A 664 31.59 -18.15 -3.94
CA GLY A 664 30.70 -18.15 -2.80
C GLY A 664 29.23 -18.36 -3.21
N SER A 665 28.34 -18.43 -2.19
CA SER A 665 26.89 -18.41 -2.37
C SER A 665 26.24 -17.75 -1.16
N TYR A 666 25.70 -16.56 -1.35
CA TYR A 666 25.11 -15.79 -0.26
C TYR A 666 23.62 -16.08 -0.07
N SER A 667 23.05 -16.90 -0.97
CA SER A 667 21.61 -17.20 -1.00
C SER A 667 21.07 -17.75 0.32
N PHE A 668 21.81 -18.63 0.99
CA PHE A 668 21.41 -19.16 2.29
C PHE A 668 21.26 -18.05 3.35
N PHE A 669 22.24 -17.17 3.48
CA PHE A 669 22.18 -16.06 4.43
C PHE A 669 21.07 -15.08 4.10
N VAL A 670 20.92 -14.72 2.85
CA VAL A 670 19.85 -13.84 2.36
C VAL A 670 18.48 -14.42 2.68
N GLN A 671 18.25 -15.70 2.38
CA GLN A 671 17.02 -16.40 2.67
C GLN A 671 16.73 -16.47 4.17
N GLN A 672 17.75 -16.76 5.00
CA GLN A 672 17.59 -16.75 6.44
C GLN A 672 17.18 -15.37 6.97
N LEU A 673 17.77 -14.30 6.45
CA LEU A 673 17.45 -12.93 6.85
C LEU A 673 16.03 -12.54 6.45
N GLU A 674 15.62 -12.83 5.21
CA GLU A 674 14.27 -12.56 4.71
C GLU A 674 13.19 -13.37 5.45
N ASN A 675 13.54 -14.56 5.90
CA ASN A 675 12.66 -15.45 6.67
C ASN A 675 12.73 -15.21 8.20
N ASP A 676 13.32 -14.12 8.67
CA ASP A 676 13.50 -13.85 10.10
C ASP A 676 14.23 -14.97 10.86
N PHE A 677 15.12 -15.69 10.19
CA PHE A 677 15.77 -16.89 10.74
C PHE A 677 14.78 -17.96 11.24
N ILE A 678 13.58 -18.01 10.63
CA ILE A 678 12.56 -19.03 10.83
C ILE A 678 12.74 -20.11 9.76
N ARG A 679 12.33 -21.35 10.07
CA ARG A 679 12.35 -22.43 9.09
C ARG A 679 11.58 -22.06 7.82
N GLU A 680 12.13 -22.43 6.68
CA GLU A 680 11.63 -22.05 5.37
C GLU A 680 10.12 -22.36 5.19
N ASN A 681 9.70 -23.57 5.55
CA ASN A 681 8.31 -24.00 5.41
C ASN A 681 7.31 -23.22 6.31
N LEU A 682 7.79 -22.55 7.37
CA LEU A 682 6.96 -21.75 8.25
C LEU A 682 7.03 -20.25 7.94
N SER A 683 7.99 -19.81 7.15
CA SER A 683 8.19 -18.40 6.85
C SER A 683 7.01 -17.79 6.07
N ILE A 684 6.22 -18.63 5.37
CA ILE A 684 4.96 -18.21 4.72
C ILE A 684 3.96 -17.64 5.74
N LEU A 685 3.99 -18.08 6.98
CA LEU A 685 3.11 -17.58 8.03
C LEU A 685 3.44 -16.13 8.40
N VAL A 686 4.73 -15.78 8.41
CA VAL A 686 5.17 -14.39 8.62
C VAL A 686 4.73 -13.52 7.44
N GLU A 687 4.84 -14.05 6.22
CA GLU A 687 4.35 -13.37 5.02
C GLU A 687 2.84 -13.14 5.08
N PHE A 688 2.07 -14.04 5.65
CA PHE A 688 0.64 -13.86 5.91
C PHE A 688 0.32 -12.91 7.07
N GLY A 689 1.34 -12.31 7.70
CA GLY A 689 1.18 -11.33 8.77
C GLY A 689 0.91 -11.95 10.14
N ILE A 690 1.46 -13.14 10.40
CA ILE A 690 1.52 -13.73 11.74
C ILE A 690 2.82 -13.26 12.38
N PRO A 691 2.82 -12.79 13.64
CA PRO A 691 4.04 -12.33 14.31
C PRO A 691 5.15 -13.40 14.32
N SER A 692 6.39 -13.01 13.99
CA SER A 692 7.53 -13.93 13.93
C SER A 692 7.74 -14.69 15.26
N ASN A 693 7.50 -14.05 16.41
CA ASN A 693 7.56 -14.68 17.72
C ASN A 693 6.54 -15.81 17.90
N ALA A 694 5.33 -15.64 17.35
CA ALA A 694 4.32 -16.68 17.34
C ALA A 694 4.75 -17.86 16.46
N VAL A 695 5.25 -17.58 15.25
CA VAL A 695 5.72 -18.62 14.32
C VAL A 695 6.87 -19.42 14.92
N ARG A 696 7.83 -18.81 15.62
CA ARG A 696 8.90 -19.53 16.34
C ARG A 696 8.38 -20.48 17.41
N ARG A 697 7.29 -20.14 18.09
CA ARG A 697 6.66 -21.09 19.03
C ARG A 697 6.03 -22.27 18.30
N LEU A 698 5.45 -22.03 17.13
CA LEU A 698 4.86 -23.07 16.28
C LEU A 698 5.90 -24.00 15.66
N GLU A 699 7.16 -23.61 15.53
CA GLU A 699 8.27 -24.48 15.08
C GLU A 699 8.38 -25.77 15.89
N LYS A 700 8.01 -25.72 17.17
CA LYS A 700 8.05 -26.89 18.08
C LYS A 700 6.93 -27.89 17.83
N ILE A 701 5.91 -27.50 17.12
CA ILE A 701 4.66 -28.29 16.97
C ILE A 701 4.47 -28.74 15.53
N ILE A 702 4.81 -27.87 14.57
CA ILE A 702 4.62 -28.14 13.15
C ILE A 702 5.82 -28.92 12.62
N PRO A 703 5.58 -30.11 12.01
CA PRO A 703 6.66 -30.93 11.47
C PRO A 703 7.49 -30.22 10.40
N ALA A 704 8.81 -30.49 10.40
CA ALA A 704 9.74 -29.83 9.49
C ALA A 704 9.67 -30.35 8.04
N TYR A 705 9.11 -31.53 7.83
CA TYR A 705 9.00 -32.15 6.50
C TYR A 705 7.79 -31.68 5.68
N LEU A 706 6.87 -30.91 6.29
CA LEU A 706 5.72 -30.36 5.59
C LEU A 706 6.12 -29.25 4.63
N SER A 707 5.57 -29.23 3.45
CA SER A 707 5.64 -28.09 2.52
C SER A 707 4.86 -26.87 3.05
N GLU A 708 5.04 -25.70 2.45
CA GLU A 708 4.30 -24.49 2.83
C GLU A 708 2.77 -24.69 2.75
N ASP A 709 2.29 -25.33 1.69
CA ASP A 709 0.87 -25.60 1.51
C ASP A 709 0.33 -26.59 2.57
N GLU A 710 1.10 -27.65 2.87
CA GLU A 710 0.75 -28.63 3.90
C GLU A 710 0.79 -28.03 5.32
N VAL A 711 1.65 -27.05 5.59
CA VAL A 711 1.65 -26.29 6.85
C VAL A 711 0.33 -25.57 7.05
N VAL A 712 -0.18 -24.91 6.04
CA VAL A 712 -1.47 -24.21 6.10
C VAL A 712 -2.61 -25.21 6.41
N ASP A 713 -2.62 -26.36 5.73
CA ASP A 713 -3.61 -27.40 5.96
C ASP A 713 -3.48 -28.06 7.34
N PHE A 714 -2.25 -28.27 7.81
CA PHE A 714 -1.99 -28.76 9.15
C PHE A 714 -2.54 -27.83 10.22
N ILE A 715 -2.36 -26.52 10.06
CA ILE A 715 -2.88 -25.50 10.98
C ILE A 715 -4.41 -25.52 10.99
N LYS A 716 -5.06 -25.60 9.82
CA LYS A 716 -6.52 -25.68 9.71
C LYS A 716 -7.09 -26.91 10.45
N LYS A 717 -6.45 -28.05 10.30
CA LYS A 717 -6.86 -29.31 10.94
C LYS A 717 -6.58 -29.36 12.46
N ASN A 718 -5.58 -28.64 12.95
CA ASN A 718 -5.13 -28.69 14.34
C ASN A 718 -5.36 -27.39 15.13
N ARG A 719 -6.32 -26.55 14.73
CA ARG A 719 -6.57 -25.21 15.30
C ARG A 719 -6.63 -25.18 16.83
N SER A 720 -7.42 -26.06 17.44
CA SER A 720 -7.60 -26.10 18.90
C SER A 720 -6.30 -26.41 19.67
N LYS A 721 -5.42 -27.23 19.10
CA LYS A 721 -4.12 -27.56 19.67
C LYS A 721 -3.15 -26.38 19.53
N ILE A 722 -3.14 -25.76 18.37
CA ILE A 722 -2.23 -24.64 18.04
C ILE A 722 -2.54 -23.39 18.87
N LYS A 723 -3.82 -23.05 19.08
CA LYS A 723 -4.25 -21.91 19.91
C LYS A 723 -3.68 -21.93 21.33
N LYS A 724 -3.42 -23.08 21.90
CA LYS A 724 -2.86 -23.22 23.26
C LYS A 724 -1.42 -22.67 23.39
N TYR A 725 -0.73 -22.48 22.28
CA TYR A 725 0.65 -21.97 22.21
C TYR A 725 0.73 -20.51 21.80
N LEU A 726 -0.41 -19.88 21.56
CA LEU A 726 -0.51 -18.52 21.05
C LEU A 726 -1.21 -17.61 22.04
N LEU A 727 -0.81 -16.34 22.08
CA LEU A 727 -1.56 -15.29 22.74
C LEU A 727 -2.89 -15.07 21.98
N LEU A 728 -3.86 -14.43 22.67
CA LEU A 728 -5.17 -14.12 22.07
C LEU A 728 -5.02 -13.38 20.72
N TYR A 729 -4.23 -12.33 20.71
CA TYR A 729 -3.90 -11.56 19.51
C TYR A 729 -3.36 -12.42 18.36
N GLU A 730 -2.41 -13.30 18.68
CA GLU A 730 -1.76 -14.17 17.68
C GLU A 730 -2.74 -15.21 17.13
N SER A 731 -3.64 -15.70 17.97
CA SER A 731 -4.73 -16.59 17.56
C SER A 731 -5.71 -15.89 16.63
N GLU A 732 -6.10 -14.63 16.93
CA GLU A 732 -6.93 -13.81 16.05
C GLU A 732 -6.26 -13.57 14.70
N ARG A 733 -4.95 -13.26 14.70
CA ARG A 733 -4.19 -13.08 13.44
C ARG A 733 -4.15 -14.37 12.64
N LEU A 734 -3.91 -15.51 13.28
CA LEU A 734 -3.89 -16.81 12.62
C LEU A 734 -5.23 -17.11 11.93
N GLU A 735 -6.35 -16.88 12.60
CA GLU A 735 -7.69 -17.10 12.05
C GLU A 735 -8.02 -16.21 10.86
N GLN A 736 -7.55 -14.97 10.87
CA GLN A 736 -7.76 -14.03 9.77
C GLN A 736 -6.95 -14.42 8.54
N CYS A 737 -5.71 -14.85 8.74
CA CYS A 737 -4.73 -15.04 7.68
C CYS A 737 -4.80 -16.42 7.03
N ILE A 738 -5.25 -17.45 7.76
CA ILE A 738 -5.35 -18.85 7.35
C ILE A 738 -6.79 -19.36 7.41
#